data_f81e251fbe35f2e77134de344261c8ea
#
_entry.id   f81e251fbe35f2e77134de344261c8ea
#
_cell.length_a   1.000
_cell.length_b   1.000
_cell.length_c   1.000
_cell.angle_alpha   90.00
_cell.angle_beta   90.00
_cell.angle_gamma   90.00
#
_symmetry.space_group_name_H-M   'P 1'
#
loop_
_entity.id
_entity.type
_entity.pdbx_description
1 polymer ?
#
loop_
_entity_poly.entity_id
_entity_poly.type
_entity_poly.pdbx_seq_one_letter_code
_entity_poly.pdbx_strand_id
1 'polypeptide(L)'
;MPFLYEKIDTLREVGVLKELPQYIPDNLNSNFELRPYQTAAFENFITYFENDKLCQKPTQTLFHMATGSGKTLIMAGLMLYLYKKGYRNFLFFVNLDNIVKKTEENFLNSASQKYLFADEIKIDGERVLVQKVSNFQSVDTDSINICFTTIQSLHSDLWNVKENSLSIDDFQDKKIVLISDEAHHLNADTKKGKKGSDDDNEKSWEYTVNRIWDANKDNVLLEFTATFNIENPYILSEYENKIIFDYPLKKFREEGYSKEVKAIRSDSPIMDRALQALMLSQYRLKVFQDYRLDIKPVVLLKAKTIAESKKFKGEFHEIIRDLDGAYLEKIVNANLTLEPVKNMANYFISKDIDYDELAQEIKEEFSEQKCISVNDDKEANQRQIILNSLEEKSNPYRAIFEVKKLDEGWDVLNLFDIVRLYETRDAKNGVPGKNTIAEAQLIGRGARYCPFVINDDDEKYKRKYDKDIENSLRICEELYYHCQYDSRYIDELNKALKETGIIPENTVDIKYSLKDDFKAEDLYQTGFVFKNRRVEKSRKDVNELLPSIRDREYSVSINTGRIAMDVMMSDSHTNTTIKAKSHKILISHVAKDNYSLLYRAFRHIDVFKFNRLKAYFPNLHSASEFLTAPEYLGNVCIIIQTKEDVLTQEILYQACLNVFTKIGNEISAIKKDYIGTAEFVSIPFKDVIKDTTIHITDPHGEGEGVSQKDSAIRSEWQMDLSTE
;
A
#
# COMPACT_ATOMS: atom_id res chain seq x y z
N MET A 1 -16.57 -23.61 2.10
CA MET A 1 -15.81 -24.85 1.76
C MET A 1 -14.33 -24.51 1.78
N PRO A 2 -13.40 -25.43 2.02
CA PRO A 2 -11.97 -25.12 1.97
C PRO A 2 -11.59 -24.69 0.54
N PHE A 3 -10.70 -23.73 0.44
CA PHE A 3 -10.13 -23.28 -0.85
C PHE A 3 -9.39 -24.39 -1.58
N LEU A 4 -9.17 -24.23 -2.89
CA LEU A 4 -8.43 -25.25 -3.67
C LEU A 4 -7.00 -25.43 -3.14
N TYR A 5 -6.28 -24.36 -2.82
CA TYR A 5 -4.92 -24.45 -2.26
C TYR A 5 -4.88 -25.19 -0.92
N GLU A 6 -5.89 -25.01 -0.04
CA GLU A 6 -5.98 -25.73 1.24
C GLU A 6 -6.19 -27.24 1.03
N LYS A 7 -7.00 -27.60 0.02
CA LYS A 7 -7.18 -29.03 -0.36
C LYS A 7 -5.86 -29.62 -0.84
N ILE A 8 -5.05 -28.86 -1.59
CA ILE A 8 -3.74 -29.31 -2.09
C ILE A 8 -2.72 -29.35 -0.96
N ASP A 9 -2.73 -28.40 -0.03
CA ASP A 9 -1.87 -28.42 1.15
C ASP A 9 -2.14 -29.68 2.01
N THR A 10 -3.40 -30.09 2.14
CA THR A 10 -3.72 -31.39 2.77
C THR A 10 -3.09 -32.58 2.03
N LEU A 11 -3.04 -32.55 0.69
CA LEU A 11 -2.33 -33.58 -0.08
C LEU A 11 -0.81 -33.54 0.14
N ARG A 12 -0.25 -32.35 0.38
CA ARG A 12 1.16 -32.16 0.74
C ARG A 12 1.48 -32.82 2.08
N GLU A 13 0.62 -32.61 3.10
CA GLU A 13 0.80 -33.18 4.44
C GLU A 13 0.80 -34.73 4.44
N VAL A 14 0.01 -35.33 3.56
CA VAL A 14 -0.03 -36.81 3.39
C VAL A 14 0.98 -37.35 2.36
N GLY A 15 1.84 -36.50 1.81
CA GLY A 15 2.95 -36.92 0.92
C GLY A 15 2.51 -37.37 -0.48
N VAL A 16 1.36 -36.89 -0.98
CA VAL A 16 0.79 -37.34 -2.29
C VAL A 16 1.01 -36.28 -3.39
N LEU A 17 1.75 -35.20 -3.11
CA LEU A 17 2.06 -34.19 -4.14
C LEU A 17 2.97 -34.74 -5.22
N LYS A 18 2.80 -34.22 -6.43
CA LYS A 18 3.73 -34.41 -7.54
C LYS A 18 4.94 -33.50 -7.36
N GLU A 19 6.12 -34.08 -7.41
CA GLU A 19 7.37 -33.32 -7.35
C GLU A 19 7.58 -32.47 -8.62
N LEU A 20 8.31 -31.35 -8.47
CA LEU A 20 8.72 -30.53 -9.59
C LEU A 20 9.66 -31.32 -10.52
N PRO A 21 9.29 -31.55 -11.80
CA PRO A 21 10.14 -32.27 -12.74
C PRO A 21 11.45 -31.52 -13.02
N GLN A 22 12.57 -32.21 -12.94
CA GLN A 22 13.91 -31.62 -13.05
C GLN A 22 14.16 -30.88 -14.38
N TYR A 23 13.50 -31.29 -15.48
CA TYR A 23 13.64 -30.56 -16.75
C TYR A 23 13.13 -29.09 -16.69
N ILE A 24 12.29 -28.73 -15.72
CA ILE A 24 11.82 -27.32 -15.58
C ILE A 24 12.96 -26.45 -15.08
N PRO A 25 13.55 -26.66 -13.90
CA PRO A 25 14.68 -25.85 -13.45
C PRO A 25 15.89 -25.92 -14.41
N ASP A 26 16.15 -27.05 -15.06
CA ASP A 26 17.27 -27.20 -16.01
C ASP A 26 17.11 -26.32 -17.27
N ASN A 27 15.90 -25.97 -17.64
CA ASN A 27 15.59 -25.12 -18.79
C ASN A 27 15.20 -23.66 -18.42
N LEU A 28 15.25 -23.30 -17.14
CA LEU A 28 15.22 -21.92 -16.69
C LEU A 28 16.65 -21.36 -16.63
N ASN A 29 16.78 -20.04 -16.66
CA ASN A 29 18.08 -19.39 -16.61
C ASN A 29 18.79 -19.68 -15.28
N SER A 30 20.01 -20.16 -15.35
CA SER A 30 20.84 -20.55 -14.20
C SER A 30 21.15 -19.42 -13.23
N ASN A 31 20.92 -18.16 -13.63
CA ASN A 31 21.03 -17.01 -12.74
C ASN A 31 19.90 -16.95 -11.70
N PHE A 32 18.80 -17.71 -11.92
CA PHE A 32 17.65 -17.77 -11.02
C PHE A 32 17.64 -19.11 -10.28
N GLU A 33 17.86 -19.04 -9.00
CA GLU A 33 17.65 -20.17 -8.09
C GLU A 33 16.17 -20.19 -7.64
N LEU A 34 15.49 -21.33 -7.82
CA LEU A 34 14.12 -21.50 -7.40
C LEU A 34 14.01 -21.49 -5.87
N ARG A 35 13.19 -20.62 -5.35
CA ARG A 35 12.89 -20.54 -3.92
C ARG A 35 11.88 -21.62 -3.52
N PRO A 36 11.87 -22.08 -2.25
CA PRO A 36 10.97 -23.14 -1.80
C PRO A 36 9.50 -22.89 -2.14
N TYR A 37 9.00 -21.67 -1.96
CA TYR A 37 7.62 -21.33 -2.29
C TYR A 37 7.35 -21.35 -3.81
N GLN A 38 8.34 -21.07 -4.66
CA GLN A 38 8.20 -21.18 -6.12
C GLN A 38 8.10 -22.63 -6.55
N THR A 39 8.93 -23.51 -5.96
CA THR A 39 8.82 -24.96 -6.13
C THR A 39 7.44 -25.46 -5.72
N ALA A 40 6.95 -25.00 -4.54
CA ALA A 40 5.61 -25.35 -4.06
C ALA A 40 4.49 -24.90 -5.01
N ALA A 41 4.63 -23.71 -5.64
CA ALA A 41 3.66 -23.23 -6.62
C ALA A 41 3.58 -24.14 -7.87
N PHE A 42 4.72 -24.60 -8.36
CA PHE A 42 4.78 -25.58 -9.45
C PHE A 42 4.14 -26.91 -9.05
N GLU A 43 4.52 -27.45 -7.89
CA GLU A 43 4.01 -28.73 -7.39
C GLU A 43 2.50 -28.72 -7.22
N ASN A 44 1.94 -27.61 -6.71
CA ASN A 44 0.51 -27.43 -6.57
C ASN A 44 -0.20 -27.49 -7.93
N PHE A 45 0.31 -26.73 -8.92
CA PHE A 45 -0.27 -26.74 -10.26
C PHE A 45 -0.16 -28.10 -10.93
N ILE A 46 1.00 -28.73 -10.88
CA ILE A 46 1.25 -30.06 -11.49
C ILE A 46 0.33 -31.10 -10.88
N THR A 47 0.22 -31.11 -9.53
CA THR A 47 -0.66 -32.03 -8.80
C THR A 47 -2.13 -31.85 -9.19
N TYR A 48 -2.58 -30.60 -9.28
CA TYR A 48 -3.94 -30.26 -9.72
C TYR A 48 -4.18 -30.68 -11.17
N PHE A 49 -3.30 -30.27 -12.07
CA PHE A 49 -3.45 -30.48 -13.52
C PHE A 49 -3.43 -31.95 -13.93
N GLU A 50 -2.67 -32.80 -13.23
CA GLU A 50 -2.57 -34.25 -13.48
C GLU A 50 -3.63 -35.04 -12.73
N ASN A 51 -4.49 -34.42 -11.94
CA ASN A 51 -5.53 -35.11 -11.19
C ASN A 51 -6.90 -34.93 -11.87
N ASP A 52 -7.32 -35.94 -12.63
CA ASP A 52 -8.60 -35.93 -13.36
C ASP A 52 -9.84 -35.69 -12.48
N LYS A 53 -9.75 -35.95 -11.16
CA LYS A 53 -10.86 -35.72 -10.22
C LYS A 53 -10.92 -34.29 -9.67
N LEU A 54 -9.79 -33.60 -9.64
CA LEU A 54 -9.67 -32.23 -9.14
C LEU A 54 -9.69 -31.20 -10.28
N CYS A 55 -9.02 -31.50 -11.39
CA CYS A 55 -8.86 -30.58 -12.50
C CYS A 55 -10.17 -30.38 -13.25
N GLN A 56 -10.64 -29.16 -13.33
CA GLN A 56 -11.78 -28.77 -14.15
C GLN A 56 -11.31 -28.38 -15.55
N LYS A 57 -12.11 -28.70 -16.57
CA LYS A 57 -11.83 -28.36 -17.97
C LYS A 57 -12.99 -27.56 -18.57
N PRO A 58 -12.70 -26.45 -19.29
CA PRO A 58 -11.36 -25.86 -19.47
C PRO A 58 -10.77 -25.42 -18.13
N THR A 59 -9.43 -25.43 -18.05
CA THR A 59 -8.72 -25.21 -16.78
C THR A 59 -8.55 -23.73 -16.51
N GLN A 60 -8.90 -23.27 -15.29
CA GLN A 60 -8.59 -21.91 -14.80
C GLN A 60 -7.96 -22.00 -13.43
N THR A 61 -6.82 -21.34 -13.24
CA THR A 61 -6.11 -21.31 -11.95
C THR A 61 -5.58 -19.92 -11.65
N LEU A 62 -5.68 -19.51 -10.38
CA LEU A 62 -5.16 -18.25 -9.88
C LEU A 62 -3.98 -18.49 -8.94
N PHE A 63 -2.87 -17.81 -9.21
CA PHE A 63 -1.72 -17.68 -8.33
C PHE A 63 -1.77 -16.33 -7.64
N HIS A 64 -2.18 -16.32 -6.38
CA HIS A 64 -2.11 -15.14 -5.53
C HIS A 64 -0.73 -15.09 -4.89
N MET A 65 0.14 -14.21 -5.38
CA MET A 65 1.53 -14.16 -4.99
C MET A 65 2.03 -12.72 -4.86
N ALA A 66 2.82 -12.47 -3.82
CA ALA A 66 3.39 -11.16 -3.53
C ALA A 66 4.08 -10.52 -4.74
N THR A 67 4.11 -9.19 -4.76
CA THR A 67 4.95 -8.45 -5.72
C THR A 67 6.43 -8.76 -5.44
N GLY A 68 7.19 -9.10 -6.49
CA GLY A 68 8.61 -9.49 -6.34
C GLY A 68 8.84 -10.97 -5.99
N SER A 69 7.80 -11.77 -5.88
CA SER A 69 7.91 -13.23 -5.62
C SER A 69 8.38 -14.04 -6.83
N GLY A 70 8.58 -13.41 -7.99
CA GLY A 70 9.02 -14.09 -9.20
C GLY A 70 7.89 -14.76 -9.99
N LYS A 71 6.69 -14.18 -9.99
CA LYS A 71 5.53 -14.64 -10.80
C LYS A 71 5.92 -14.94 -12.26
N THR A 72 6.70 -14.06 -12.88
CA THR A 72 7.13 -14.21 -14.28
C THR A 72 8.02 -15.43 -14.51
N LEU A 73 8.85 -15.79 -13.52
CA LEU A 73 9.65 -17.03 -13.57
C LEU A 73 8.76 -18.28 -13.50
N ILE A 74 7.71 -18.23 -12.67
CA ILE A 74 6.71 -19.32 -12.59
C ILE A 74 5.95 -19.43 -13.92
N MET A 75 5.56 -18.32 -14.54
CA MET A 75 4.95 -18.33 -15.87
C MET A 75 5.84 -19.06 -16.89
N ALA A 76 7.16 -18.74 -16.92
CA ALA A 76 8.11 -19.38 -17.82
C ALA A 76 8.22 -20.89 -17.57
N GLY A 77 8.35 -21.31 -16.29
CA GLY A 77 8.42 -22.73 -15.94
C GLY A 77 7.12 -23.50 -16.27
N LEU A 78 5.96 -22.88 -16.06
CA LEU A 78 4.66 -23.46 -16.44
C LEU A 78 4.51 -23.58 -17.97
N MET A 79 5.09 -22.66 -18.75
CA MET A 79 5.13 -22.79 -20.21
C MET A 79 5.94 -24.01 -20.64
N LEU A 80 7.11 -24.25 -20.02
CA LEU A 80 7.91 -25.45 -20.28
C LEU A 80 7.15 -26.73 -19.93
N TYR A 81 6.45 -26.73 -18.78
CA TYR A 81 5.62 -27.85 -18.37
C TYR A 81 4.48 -28.14 -19.35
N LEU A 82 3.72 -27.10 -19.71
CA LEU A 82 2.58 -27.24 -20.63
C LEU A 82 3.03 -27.55 -22.05
N TYR A 83 4.21 -27.08 -22.49
CA TYR A 83 4.81 -27.49 -23.75
C TYR A 83 5.02 -29.02 -23.76
N LYS A 84 5.56 -29.62 -22.70
CA LYS A 84 5.71 -31.07 -22.59
C LYS A 84 4.36 -31.81 -22.57
N LYS A 85 3.28 -31.15 -22.13
CA LYS A 85 1.89 -31.66 -22.19
C LYS A 85 1.22 -31.44 -23.54
N GLY A 86 1.95 -30.94 -24.53
CA GLY A 86 1.48 -30.80 -25.92
C GLY A 86 0.85 -29.44 -26.25
N TYR A 87 0.99 -28.45 -25.40
CA TYR A 87 0.62 -27.08 -25.72
C TYR A 87 1.73 -26.38 -26.50
N ARG A 88 1.38 -25.60 -27.49
CA ARG A 88 2.33 -24.88 -28.36
C ARG A 88 2.06 -23.39 -28.44
N ASN A 89 0.83 -22.97 -28.15
CA ASN A 89 0.35 -21.63 -28.35
C ASN A 89 0.05 -20.96 -26.99
N PHE A 90 0.68 -19.82 -26.74
CA PHE A 90 0.60 -19.09 -25.50
C PHE A 90 0.20 -17.65 -25.78
N LEU A 91 -0.83 -17.16 -25.10
CA LEU A 91 -1.31 -15.79 -25.18
C LEU A 91 -1.05 -15.09 -23.86
N PHE A 92 -0.05 -14.22 -23.83
CA PHE A 92 0.23 -13.37 -22.67
C PHE A 92 -0.47 -12.02 -22.83
N PHE A 93 -1.21 -11.62 -21.83
CA PHE A 93 -1.88 -10.32 -21.82
C PHE A 93 -1.91 -9.68 -20.43
N VAL A 94 -1.92 -8.34 -20.44
CA VAL A 94 -1.94 -7.50 -19.23
C VAL A 94 -2.57 -6.15 -19.58
N ASN A 95 -2.83 -5.32 -18.57
CA ASN A 95 -3.52 -4.04 -18.77
C ASN A 95 -2.64 -2.95 -19.45
N LEU A 96 -1.30 -2.97 -19.27
CA LEU A 96 -0.40 -1.90 -19.68
C LEU A 96 0.64 -2.35 -20.70
N ASP A 97 0.83 -1.56 -21.76
CA ASP A 97 1.76 -1.82 -22.87
C ASP A 97 3.23 -1.88 -22.41
N ASN A 98 3.62 -1.08 -21.42
CA ASN A 98 4.99 -1.12 -20.87
C ASN A 98 5.30 -2.44 -20.16
N ILE A 99 4.30 -3.08 -19.51
CA ILE A 99 4.46 -4.39 -18.88
C ILE A 99 4.56 -5.47 -19.96
N VAL A 100 3.75 -5.36 -21.03
CA VAL A 100 3.84 -6.27 -22.19
C VAL A 100 5.27 -6.27 -22.74
N LYS A 101 5.83 -5.10 -23.07
CA LYS A 101 7.18 -4.96 -23.64
C LYS A 101 8.27 -5.49 -22.71
N LYS A 102 8.17 -5.20 -21.41
CA LYS A 102 9.12 -5.71 -20.41
C LYS A 102 9.06 -7.24 -20.31
N THR A 103 7.87 -7.79 -20.29
CA THR A 103 7.69 -9.25 -20.23
C THR A 103 8.17 -9.91 -21.52
N GLU A 104 7.86 -9.35 -22.68
CA GLU A 104 8.38 -9.79 -23.97
C GLU A 104 9.92 -9.85 -23.97
N GLU A 105 10.58 -8.78 -23.47
CA GLU A 105 12.04 -8.74 -23.35
C GLU A 105 12.59 -9.85 -22.45
N ASN A 106 11.96 -10.11 -21.30
CA ASN A 106 12.39 -11.16 -20.38
C ASN A 106 12.21 -12.59 -20.98
N PHE A 107 11.26 -12.78 -21.89
CA PHE A 107 10.98 -14.08 -22.50
C PHE A 107 11.78 -14.31 -23.79
N LEU A 108 12.20 -13.27 -24.51
CA LEU A 108 12.75 -13.41 -25.86
C LEU A 108 14.20 -12.90 -26.02
N ASN A 109 14.63 -11.95 -25.17
CA ASN A 109 15.96 -11.37 -25.32
C ASN A 109 16.99 -12.09 -24.43
N SER A 110 17.71 -13.03 -25.01
CA SER A 110 18.76 -13.80 -24.31
C SER A 110 19.94 -12.95 -23.83
N ALA A 111 20.12 -11.73 -24.35
CA ALA A 111 21.13 -10.79 -23.86
C ALA A 111 20.68 -10.01 -22.62
N SER A 112 19.40 -10.08 -22.24
CA SER A 112 18.88 -9.43 -21.04
C SER A 112 19.34 -10.17 -19.78
N GLN A 113 19.78 -9.44 -18.76
CA GLN A 113 20.08 -10.03 -17.44
C GLN A 113 18.87 -10.68 -16.78
N LYS A 114 17.66 -10.29 -17.22
CA LYS A 114 16.39 -10.81 -16.71
C LYS A 114 15.76 -11.86 -17.65
N TYR A 115 16.51 -12.39 -18.61
CA TYR A 115 16.07 -13.46 -19.47
C TYR A 115 15.75 -14.72 -18.66
N LEU A 116 14.60 -15.34 -18.92
CA LEU A 116 14.03 -16.33 -18.03
C LEU A 116 14.41 -17.79 -18.35
N PHE A 117 14.81 -18.07 -19.57
CA PHE A 117 15.12 -19.43 -20.00
C PHE A 117 16.62 -19.70 -20.03
N ALA A 118 17.00 -20.96 -20.10
CA ALA A 118 18.36 -21.37 -20.39
C ALA A 118 18.77 -20.92 -21.80
N ASP A 119 20.08 -20.79 -22.05
CA ASP A 119 20.61 -20.44 -23.38
C ASP A 119 20.16 -21.43 -24.46
N GLU A 120 19.98 -22.69 -24.09
CA GLU A 120 19.44 -23.76 -24.95
C GLU A 120 18.38 -24.53 -24.15
N ILE A 121 17.14 -24.50 -24.61
CA ILE A 121 16.05 -25.28 -24.03
C ILE A 121 16.03 -26.65 -24.65
N LYS A 122 16.08 -27.68 -23.81
CA LYS A 122 16.02 -29.10 -24.23
C LYS A 122 14.93 -29.86 -23.49
N ILE A 123 13.91 -30.33 -24.18
CA ILE A 123 12.85 -31.17 -23.62
C ILE A 123 12.81 -32.49 -24.39
N ASP A 124 12.92 -33.59 -23.66
CA ASP A 124 12.97 -34.96 -24.20
C ASP A 124 14.08 -35.19 -25.27
N GLY A 125 15.18 -34.40 -25.16
CA GLY A 125 16.33 -34.48 -26.06
C GLY A 125 16.23 -33.53 -27.28
N GLU A 126 15.07 -32.97 -27.53
CA GLU A 126 14.83 -32.06 -28.65
C GLU A 126 15.04 -30.60 -28.21
N ARG A 127 15.61 -29.81 -29.12
CA ARG A 127 15.78 -28.36 -28.91
C ARG A 127 14.46 -27.65 -29.13
N VAL A 128 14.05 -26.81 -28.18
CA VAL A 128 12.81 -26.03 -28.23
C VAL A 128 13.15 -24.55 -28.38
N LEU A 129 12.49 -23.89 -29.32
CA LEU A 129 12.63 -22.42 -29.51
C LEU A 129 11.46 -21.69 -28.87
N VAL A 130 11.72 -20.51 -28.34
CA VAL A 130 10.67 -19.58 -27.89
C VAL A 130 10.60 -18.44 -28.89
N GLN A 131 9.43 -18.22 -29.50
CA GLN A 131 9.27 -17.21 -30.53
C GLN A 131 8.00 -16.38 -30.36
N LYS A 132 8.09 -15.11 -30.77
CA LYS A 132 6.94 -14.21 -30.82
C LYS A 132 6.12 -14.46 -32.09
N VAL A 133 4.82 -14.49 -31.91
CA VAL A 133 3.86 -14.59 -33.02
C VAL A 133 2.79 -13.49 -32.89
N SER A 134 2.18 -13.08 -34.00
CA SER A 134 1.07 -12.12 -34.02
C SER A 134 -0.30 -12.80 -33.92
N ASN A 135 -0.40 -14.04 -34.41
CA ASN A 135 -1.58 -14.90 -34.34
C ASN A 135 -1.14 -16.37 -34.33
N PHE A 136 -2.09 -17.32 -34.27
CA PHE A 136 -1.81 -18.74 -34.19
C PHE A 136 -2.11 -19.53 -35.48
N GLN A 137 -2.31 -18.86 -36.62
CA GLN A 137 -2.74 -19.53 -37.87
C GLN A 137 -1.63 -20.36 -38.51
N SER A 138 -0.42 -19.83 -38.59
CA SER A 138 0.73 -20.49 -39.23
C SER A 138 1.93 -20.49 -38.30
N VAL A 139 1.83 -21.26 -37.22
CA VAL A 139 2.87 -21.35 -36.19
C VAL A 139 3.68 -22.62 -36.31
N ASP A 140 4.93 -22.56 -35.85
CA ASP A 140 5.78 -23.73 -35.73
C ASP A 140 5.24 -24.69 -34.64
N THR A 141 5.07 -25.95 -35.01
CA THR A 141 4.54 -27.01 -34.11
C THR A 141 5.55 -27.52 -33.10
N ASP A 142 6.83 -27.23 -33.29
CA ASP A 142 7.93 -27.70 -32.42
C ASP A 142 8.50 -26.58 -31.52
N SER A 143 7.91 -25.39 -31.60
CA SER A 143 8.30 -24.21 -30.81
C SER A 143 7.25 -23.81 -29.78
N ILE A 144 7.68 -23.03 -28.78
CA ILE A 144 6.80 -22.26 -27.89
C ILE A 144 6.45 -20.95 -28.58
N ASN A 145 5.21 -20.84 -29.07
CA ASN A 145 4.74 -19.66 -29.78
C ASN A 145 3.99 -18.73 -28.82
N ILE A 146 4.50 -17.51 -28.61
CA ILE A 146 3.92 -16.56 -27.67
C ILE A 146 3.39 -15.34 -28.42
N CYS A 147 2.10 -15.06 -28.23
CA CYS A 147 1.49 -13.80 -28.62
C CYS A 147 1.45 -12.86 -27.38
N PHE A 148 2.04 -11.68 -27.48
CA PHE A 148 2.05 -10.67 -26.42
C PHE A 148 1.10 -9.53 -26.80
N THR A 149 0.16 -9.20 -25.91
CA THR A 149 -0.84 -8.15 -26.18
C THR A 149 -1.31 -7.46 -24.89
N THR A 150 -2.02 -6.35 -25.02
CA THR A 150 -2.81 -5.79 -23.93
C THR A 150 -4.23 -6.31 -24.00
N ILE A 151 -4.95 -6.33 -22.86
CA ILE A 151 -6.35 -6.75 -22.83
C ILE A 151 -7.23 -5.85 -23.71
N GLN A 152 -6.90 -4.55 -23.82
CA GLN A 152 -7.60 -3.60 -24.70
C GLN A 152 -7.41 -3.96 -26.17
N SER A 153 -6.17 -4.28 -26.58
CA SER A 153 -5.86 -4.69 -27.94
C SER A 153 -6.52 -6.02 -28.28
N LEU A 154 -6.43 -7.00 -27.37
CA LEU A 154 -7.09 -8.31 -27.52
C LEU A 154 -8.61 -8.16 -27.71
N HIS A 155 -9.24 -7.35 -26.87
CA HIS A 155 -10.67 -7.06 -26.99
C HIS A 155 -10.99 -6.39 -28.33
N SER A 156 -10.20 -5.36 -28.74
CA SER A 156 -10.40 -4.67 -30.01
C SER A 156 -10.24 -5.59 -31.22
N ASP A 157 -9.24 -6.47 -31.22
CA ASP A 157 -8.94 -7.34 -32.35
C ASP A 157 -10.02 -8.42 -32.55
N LEU A 158 -10.61 -8.93 -31.48
CA LEU A 158 -11.69 -9.91 -31.54
C LEU A 158 -13.04 -9.32 -32.04
N TRP A 159 -13.29 -8.05 -31.73
CA TRP A 159 -14.55 -7.40 -32.13
C TRP A 159 -14.43 -6.60 -33.44
N ASN A 160 -13.20 -6.21 -33.82
CA ASN A 160 -12.92 -5.51 -35.06
C ASN A 160 -11.86 -6.29 -35.85
N VAL A 161 -12.28 -7.39 -36.46
CA VAL A 161 -11.36 -8.29 -37.19
C VAL A 161 -10.55 -7.53 -38.23
N LYS A 162 -9.24 -7.55 -38.11
CA LYS A 162 -8.26 -6.98 -39.04
C LYS A 162 -7.42 -8.10 -39.65
N GLU A 163 -6.83 -7.79 -40.80
CA GLU A 163 -5.85 -8.68 -41.41
C GLU A 163 -4.70 -8.98 -40.42
N ASN A 164 -4.36 -10.26 -40.23
CA ASN A 164 -3.33 -10.76 -39.31
C ASN A 164 -3.60 -10.52 -37.78
N SER A 165 -4.84 -10.18 -37.40
CA SER A 165 -5.23 -10.13 -35.98
C SER A 165 -5.66 -11.51 -35.45
N LEU A 166 -5.71 -11.65 -34.13
CA LEU A 166 -6.31 -12.80 -33.48
C LEU A 166 -7.80 -12.88 -33.78
N SER A 167 -8.30 -14.07 -34.03
CA SER A 167 -9.72 -14.34 -34.29
C SER A 167 -10.25 -15.45 -33.36
N ILE A 168 -11.58 -15.53 -33.21
CA ILE A 168 -12.19 -16.62 -32.42
C ILE A 168 -11.85 -17.99 -32.98
N ASP A 169 -11.70 -18.12 -34.30
CA ASP A 169 -11.38 -19.39 -34.95
C ASP A 169 -9.98 -19.90 -34.53
N ASP A 170 -9.04 -18.97 -34.26
CA ASP A 170 -7.70 -19.35 -33.73
C ASP A 170 -7.79 -20.09 -32.40
N PHE A 171 -8.85 -19.88 -31.63
CA PHE A 171 -9.03 -20.41 -30.28
C PHE A 171 -9.90 -21.68 -30.23
N GLN A 172 -10.68 -21.99 -31.28
CA GLN A 172 -11.55 -23.16 -31.34
C GLN A 172 -10.78 -24.43 -31.74
N ASP A 173 -9.90 -24.32 -32.70
CA ASP A 173 -9.23 -25.45 -33.32
C ASP A 173 -7.91 -25.84 -32.63
N LYS A 174 -7.39 -24.97 -31.76
CA LYS A 174 -6.08 -25.14 -31.13
C LYS A 174 -6.17 -25.05 -29.60
N LYS A 175 -5.30 -25.83 -28.94
CA LYS A 175 -5.11 -25.70 -27.49
C LYS A 175 -4.28 -24.47 -27.20
N ILE A 176 -4.82 -23.57 -26.38
CA ILE A 176 -4.18 -22.31 -26.04
C ILE A 176 -4.03 -22.16 -24.52
N VAL A 177 -2.87 -21.67 -24.12
CA VAL A 177 -2.60 -21.25 -22.75
C VAL A 177 -2.70 -19.74 -22.67
N LEU A 178 -3.70 -19.26 -21.96
CA LEU A 178 -3.86 -17.86 -21.65
C LEU A 178 -3.10 -17.55 -20.36
N ILE A 179 -2.28 -16.52 -20.36
CA ILE A 179 -1.51 -16.07 -19.19
C ILE A 179 -1.84 -14.61 -18.92
N SER A 180 -2.49 -14.36 -17.80
CA SER A 180 -2.87 -13.03 -17.34
C SER A 180 -2.00 -12.60 -16.17
N ASP A 181 -1.23 -11.53 -16.31
CA ASP A 181 -0.59 -10.86 -15.17
C ASP A 181 -1.48 -9.71 -14.68
N GLU A 182 -1.41 -9.42 -13.37
CA GLU A 182 -2.26 -8.44 -12.68
C GLU A 182 -3.77 -8.72 -12.90
N ALA A 183 -4.18 -9.97 -12.79
CA ALA A 183 -5.53 -10.46 -13.09
C ALA A 183 -6.66 -9.74 -12.32
N HIS A 184 -6.35 -9.04 -11.22
CA HIS A 184 -7.33 -8.23 -10.47
C HIS A 184 -7.95 -7.09 -11.28
N HIS A 185 -7.36 -6.69 -12.42
CA HIS A 185 -7.93 -5.73 -13.35
C HIS A 185 -9.03 -6.34 -14.23
N LEU A 186 -9.02 -7.66 -14.43
CA LEU A 186 -10.03 -8.37 -15.22
C LEU A 186 -11.38 -8.44 -14.50
N ASN A 187 -11.37 -8.55 -13.18
CA ASN A 187 -12.53 -8.84 -12.34
C ASN A 187 -13.35 -7.59 -11.95
N ALA A 188 -13.36 -6.55 -12.78
CA ALA A 188 -14.04 -5.29 -12.46
C ALA A 188 -15.57 -5.43 -12.37
N ASP A 189 -16.17 -6.31 -13.17
CA ASP A 189 -17.61 -6.55 -13.20
C ASP A 189 -18.02 -7.55 -12.11
N THR A 190 -17.24 -8.60 -11.90
CA THR A 190 -17.42 -9.53 -10.78
C THR A 190 -17.41 -8.80 -9.44
N LYS A 191 -16.49 -7.83 -9.22
CA LYS A 191 -16.44 -7.00 -8.00
C LYS A 191 -17.73 -6.22 -7.72
N LYS A 192 -18.48 -5.87 -8.76
CA LYS A 192 -19.72 -5.08 -8.64
C LYS A 192 -20.97 -5.95 -8.48
N GLY A 193 -20.85 -7.26 -8.59
CA GLY A 193 -21.99 -8.18 -8.59
C GLY A 193 -22.95 -7.93 -9.76
N LYS A 194 -22.51 -7.26 -10.81
CA LYS A 194 -23.31 -7.00 -11.99
C LYS A 194 -23.27 -8.22 -12.91
N LYS A 195 -24.34 -8.98 -12.93
CA LYS A 195 -24.72 -9.74 -14.12
C LYS A 195 -25.45 -8.74 -15.02
N GLY A 196 -24.72 -8.09 -15.95
CA GLY A 196 -25.30 -7.16 -16.90
C GLY A 196 -26.29 -7.85 -17.85
N SER A 197 -27.10 -7.05 -18.57
CA SER A 197 -27.81 -7.52 -19.76
C SER A 197 -26.78 -8.02 -20.80
N ASP A 198 -27.16 -8.95 -21.67
CA ASP A 198 -26.25 -9.54 -22.66
C ASP A 198 -25.47 -8.48 -23.48
N ASP A 199 -26.07 -7.34 -23.79
CA ASP A 199 -25.47 -6.21 -24.53
C ASP A 199 -24.36 -5.47 -23.73
N ASP A 200 -24.45 -5.43 -22.40
CA ASP A 200 -23.42 -4.80 -21.55
C ASP A 200 -22.26 -5.77 -21.26
N ASN A 201 -22.53 -7.09 -21.23
CA ASN A 201 -21.52 -8.12 -21.06
C ASN A 201 -20.58 -8.25 -22.26
N GLU A 202 -21.10 -8.06 -23.49
CA GLU A 202 -20.29 -8.09 -24.73
C GLU A 202 -19.18 -7.04 -24.78
N LYS A 203 -19.21 -6.01 -23.91
CA LYS A 203 -18.23 -4.93 -23.84
C LYS A 203 -17.20 -5.10 -22.72
N SER A 204 -17.29 -6.15 -21.88
CA SER A 204 -16.35 -6.34 -20.78
C SER A 204 -15.11 -7.13 -21.19
N TRP A 205 -13.98 -6.77 -20.59
CA TRP A 205 -12.72 -7.53 -20.79
C TRP A 205 -12.82 -8.93 -20.23
N GLU A 206 -13.51 -9.09 -19.12
CA GLU A 206 -13.76 -10.39 -18.45
C GLU A 206 -14.53 -11.32 -19.40
N TYR A 207 -15.55 -10.83 -20.05
CA TYR A 207 -16.32 -11.58 -21.07
C TYR A 207 -15.44 -12.02 -22.26
N THR A 208 -14.55 -11.15 -22.73
CA THR A 208 -13.64 -11.46 -23.84
C THR A 208 -12.71 -12.60 -23.50
N VAL A 209 -12.10 -12.58 -22.29
CA VAL A 209 -11.20 -13.63 -21.82
C VAL A 209 -11.95 -14.94 -21.64
N ASN A 210 -13.14 -14.92 -21.04
CA ASN A 210 -13.96 -16.09 -20.83
C ASN A 210 -14.39 -16.72 -22.16
N ARG A 211 -14.74 -15.90 -23.17
CA ARG A 211 -15.08 -16.41 -24.51
C ARG A 211 -13.93 -17.13 -25.19
N ILE A 212 -12.70 -16.63 -25.05
CA ILE A 212 -11.51 -17.31 -25.57
C ILE A 212 -11.26 -18.61 -24.82
N TRP A 213 -11.33 -18.56 -23.48
CA TRP A 213 -11.06 -19.71 -22.61
C TRP A 213 -12.08 -20.83 -22.85
N ASP A 214 -13.36 -20.52 -22.98
CA ASP A 214 -14.44 -21.47 -23.26
C ASP A 214 -14.45 -22.02 -24.70
N ALA A 215 -13.71 -21.39 -25.63
CA ALA A 215 -13.72 -21.80 -27.04
C ALA A 215 -13.21 -23.23 -27.26
N ASN A 216 -12.33 -23.75 -26.38
CA ASN A 216 -11.83 -25.11 -26.45
C ASN A 216 -11.72 -25.69 -25.02
N LYS A 217 -12.26 -26.91 -24.82
CA LYS A 217 -12.25 -27.60 -23.52
C LYS A 217 -10.86 -27.90 -22.95
N ASP A 218 -9.83 -27.90 -23.80
CA ASP A 218 -8.45 -28.13 -23.40
C ASP A 218 -7.67 -26.82 -23.18
N ASN A 219 -8.30 -25.66 -23.28
CA ASN A 219 -7.68 -24.38 -22.99
C ASN A 219 -7.34 -24.26 -21.48
N VAL A 220 -6.25 -23.54 -21.21
CA VAL A 220 -5.76 -23.28 -19.85
C VAL A 220 -5.67 -21.77 -19.64
N LEU A 221 -6.26 -21.25 -18.56
CA LEU A 221 -6.11 -19.87 -18.11
C LEU A 221 -5.30 -19.86 -16.82
N LEU A 222 -4.13 -19.25 -16.87
CA LEU A 222 -3.24 -19.02 -15.74
C LEU A 222 -3.33 -17.54 -15.36
N GLU A 223 -3.86 -17.27 -14.19
CA GLU A 223 -4.01 -15.91 -13.66
C GLU A 223 -3.00 -15.67 -12.55
N PHE A 224 -2.34 -14.50 -12.58
CA PHE A 224 -1.37 -14.09 -11.57
C PHE A 224 -1.75 -12.73 -11.02
N THR A 225 -1.73 -12.59 -9.71
CA THR A 225 -1.99 -11.30 -9.05
C THR A 225 -1.26 -11.20 -7.71
N ALA A 226 -0.88 -10.00 -7.32
CA ALA A 226 -0.37 -9.71 -5.98
C ALA A 226 -1.47 -9.18 -5.05
N THR A 227 -2.58 -8.70 -5.62
CA THR A 227 -3.70 -8.11 -4.88
C THR A 227 -4.97 -8.87 -5.18
N PHE A 228 -5.53 -9.51 -4.16
CA PHE A 228 -6.74 -10.29 -4.28
C PHE A 228 -7.64 -10.03 -3.06
N ASN A 229 -8.84 -9.51 -3.30
CA ASN A 229 -9.77 -9.21 -2.21
C ASN A 229 -10.68 -10.40 -1.94
N ILE A 230 -10.25 -11.28 -1.02
CA ILE A 230 -11.01 -12.47 -0.57
C ILE A 230 -12.31 -12.07 0.16
N GLU A 231 -12.38 -10.87 0.73
CA GLU A 231 -13.56 -10.42 1.49
C GLU A 231 -14.74 -10.03 0.60
N ASN A 232 -14.49 -9.79 -0.70
CA ASN A 232 -15.57 -9.54 -1.64
C ASN A 232 -16.31 -10.86 -1.93
N PRO A 233 -17.61 -11.00 -1.53
CA PRO A 233 -18.36 -12.25 -1.65
C PRO A 233 -18.48 -12.74 -3.10
N TYR A 234 -18.49 -11.84 -4.07
CA TYR A 234 -18.60 -12.19 -5.49
C TYR A 234 -17.28 -12.77 -6.01
N ILE A 235 -16.16 -12.16 -5.64
CA ILE A 235 -14.82 -12.66 -5.96
C ILE A 235 -14.59 -14.01 -5.28
N LEU A 236 -14.94 -14.11 -3.99
CA LEU A 236 -14.82 -15.35 -3.24
C LEU A 236 -15.60 -16.50 -3.91
N SER A 237 -16.87 -16.28 -4.27
CA SER A 237 -17.70 -17.30 -4.92
C SER A 237 -17.15 -17.76 -6.28
N GLU A 238 -16.50 -16.85 -7.01
CA GLU A 238 -15.91 -17.15 -8.33
C GLU A 238 -14.58 -17.89 -8.23
N TYR A 239 -13.75 -17.57 -7.22
CA TYR A 239 -12.37 -18.02 -7.15
C TYR A 239 -12.06 -19.05 -6.05
N GLU A 240 -12.99 -19.39 -5.16
CA GLU A 240 -12.74 -20.35 -4.05
C GLU A 240 -12.16 -21.69 -4.52
N ASN A 241 -12.55 -22.16 -5.72
CA ASN A 241 -12.06 -23.41 -6.32
C ASN A 241 -11.02 -23.19 -7.44
N LYS A 242 -10.48 -21.99 -7.60
CA LYS A 242 -9.52 -21.63 -8.65
C LYS A 242 -8.16 -21.15 -8.08
N ILE A 243 -8.11 -20.71 -6.82
CA ILE A 243 -6.85 -20.31 -6.18
C ILE A 243 -6.01 -21.54 -5.95
N ILE A 244 -5.00 -21.75 -6.81
CA ILE A 244 -4.12 -22.90 -6.77
C ILE A 244 -2.96 -22.73 -5.79
N PHE A 245 -2.55 -21.49 -5.56
CA PHE A 245 -1.45 -21.14 -4.69
C PHE A 245 -1.69 -19.79 -4.05
N ASP A 246 -1.61 -19.72 -2.71
CA ASP A 246 -1.79 -18.52 -1.91
C ASP A 246 -0.51 -18.17 -1.14
N TYR A 247 0.19 -17.13 -1.62
CA TYR A 247 1.44 -16.66 -1.05
C TYR A 247 1.47 -15.13 -0.99
N PRO A 248 0.61 -14.55 -0.12
CA PRO A 248 0.47 -13.10 0.01
C PRO A 248 1.74 -12.45 0.53
N LEU A 249 1.82 -11.12 0.42
CA LEU A 249 2.97 -10.35 0.85
C LEU A 249 3.29 -10.54 2.35
N LYS A 250 2.29 -10.81 3.18
CA LYS A 250 2.49 -11.15 4.60
C LYS A 250 3.43 -12.35 4.74
N LYS A 251 3.08 -13.47 4.12
CA LYS A 251 3.85 -14.73 4.18
C LYS A 251 5.26 -14.55 3.58
N PHE A 252 5.33 -13.84 2.45
CA PHE A 252 6.59 -13.49 1.78
C PHE A 252 7.52 -12.66 2.69
N ARG A 253 6.97 -11.76 3.47
CA ARG A 253 7.70 -10.94 4.44
C ARG A 253 8.12 -11.71 5.68
N GLU A 254 7.20 -12.47 6.29
CA GLU A 254 7.45 -13.28 7.48
C GLU A 254 8.58 -14.29 7.25
N GLU A 255 8.65 -14.84 6.05
CA GLU A 255 9.73 -15.72 5.62
C GLU A 255 11.03 -14.99 5.23
N GLY A 256 11.07 -13.66 5.33
CA GLY A 256 12.26 -12.84 5.13
C GLY A 256 12.59 -12.46 3.68
N TYR A 257 11.72 -12.70 2.71
CA TYR A 257 11.98 -12.43 1.27
C TYR A 257 11.77 -10.97 0.85
N SER A 258 11.40 -10.08 1.75
CA SER A 258 11.29 -8.64 1.49
C SER A 258 12.16 -7.85 2.44
N LYS A 259 12.49 -6.58 2.11
CA LYS A 259 13.03 -5.64 3.08
C LYS A 259 12.04 -5.40 4.20
N GLU A 260 12.52 -5.09 5.39
CA GLU A 260 11.71 -4.55 6.46
C GLU A 260 11.39 -3.08 6.18
N VAL A 261 10.11 -2.72 6.19
CA VAL A 261 9.68 -1.34 5.91
C VAL A 261 9.48 -0.58 7.20
N LYS A 262 10.17 0.53 7.34
CA LYS A 262 10.09 1.41 8.52
C LYS A 262 9.69 2.83 8.11
N ALA A 263 8.67 3.39 8.78
CA ALA A 263 8.31 4.78 8.61
C ALA A 263 9.13 5.67 9.55
N ILE A 264 9.90 6.57 8.97
CA ILE A 264 10.58 7.63 9.70
C ILE A 264 9.68 8.87 9.66
N ARG A 265 9.08 9.20 10.81
CA ARG A 265 8.17 10.33 10.97
C ARG A 265 8.92 11.50 11.59
N SER A 266 8.97 12.62 10.89
CA SER A 266 9.67 13.83 11.35
C SER A 266 8.84 15.08 11.11
N ASP A 267 8.94 16.01 12.05
CA ASP A 267 8.38 17.36 11.95
C ASP A 267 9.38 18.34 11.33
N SER A 268 10.56 17.85 11.00
CA SER A 268 11.57 18.66 10.31
C SER A 268 11.06 19.17 8.97
N PRO A 269 11.58 20.30 8.46
CA PRO A 269 11.31 20.76 7.12
C PRO A 269 11.52 19.67 6.07
N ILE A 270 10.78 19.73 4.97
CA ILE A 270 10.86 18.72 3.90
C ILE A 270 12.29 18.52 3.40
N MET A 271 13.05 19.62 3.29
CA MET A 271 14.44 19.57 2.84
C MET A 271 15.34 18.83 3.85
N ASP A 272 15.18 19.09 5.14
CA ASP A 272 15.96 18.41 6.20
C ASP A 272 15.66 16.90 6.22
N ARG A 273 14.38 16.51 5.98
CA ARG A 273 14.00 15.11 5.80
C ARG A 273 14.66 14.46 4.58
N ALA A 274 14.73 15.21 3.48
CA ALA A 274 15.42 14.73 2.28
C ALA A 274 16.93 14.56 2.56
N LEU A 275 17.59 15.55 3.15
CA LEU A 275 19.01 15.45 3.52
C LEU A 275 19.29 14.31 4.49
N GLN A 276 18.40 14.07 5.46
CA GLN A 276 18.52 12.91 6.35
C GLN A 276 18.47 11.59 5.58
N ALA A 277 17.58 11.47 4.60
CA ALA A 277 17.52 10.28 3.76
C ALA A 277 18.80 10.11 2.92
N LEU A 278 19.38 11.22 2.41
CA LEU A 278 20.66 11.16 1.70
C LEU A 278 21.82 10.70 2.61
N MET A 279 21.88 11.20 3.85
CA MET A 279 22.88 10.77 4.83
C MET A 279 22.76 9.28 5.14
N LEU A 280 21.54 8.79 5.36
CA LEU A 280 21.28 7.36 5.60
C LEU A 280 21.63 6.51 4.36
N SER A 281 21.32 7.01 3.16
CA SER A 281 21.70 6.36 1.91
C SER A 281 23.23 6.32 1.72
N GLN A 282 23.95 7.37 2.12
CA GLN A 282 25.41 7.40 2.07
C GLN A 282 26.03 6.45 3.11
N TYR A 283 25.48 6.42 4.32
CA TYR A 283 25.87 5.45 5.35
C TYR A 283 25.69 4.02 4.83
N ARG A 284 24.54 3.70 4.25
CA ARG A 284 24.27 2.37 3.67
C ARG A 284 25.26 2.02 2.55
N LEU A 285 25.59 2.98 1.69
CA LEU A 285 26.61 2.79 0.65
C LEU A 285 27.96 2.39 1.24
N LYS A 286 28.39 3.11 2.29
CA LYS A 286 29.67 2.80 2.96
C LYS A 286 29.64 1.43 3.65
N VAL A 287 28.54 1.06 4.26
CA VAL A 287 28.37 -0.29 4.84
C VAL A 287 28.47 -1.36 3.74
N PHE A 288 27.82 -1.18 2.58
CA PHE A 288 27.99 -2.11 1.46
C PHE A 288 29.45 -2.20 1.00
N GLN A 289 30.14 -1.07 0.91
CA GLN A 289 31.56 -1.01 0.50
C GLN A 289 32.49 -1.70 1.51
N ASP A 290 32.25 -1.55 2.82
CA ASP A 290 33.03 -2.23 3.87
C ASP A 290 32.99 -3.75 3.70
N TYR A 291 31.88 -4.29 3.27
CA TYR A 291 31.69 -5.72 3.00
C TYR A 291 31.94 -6.11 1.54
N ARG A 292 32.51 -5.19 0.70
CA ARG A 292 32.82 -5.40 -0.73
C ARG A 292 31.59 -5.77 -1.57
N LEU A 293 30.42 -5.31 -1.15
CA LEU A 293 29.20 -5.46 -1.90
C LEU A 293 29.01 -4.28 -2.84
N ASP A 294 28.85 -4.59 -4.11
CA ASP A 294 28.69 -3.58 -5.16
C ASP A 294 27.22 -3.24 -5.37
N ILE A 295 26.60 -2.70 -4.33
CA ILE A 295 25.20 -2.28 -4.32
C ILE A 295 25.15 -0.77 -4.11
N LYS A 296 24.53 -0.07 -5.05
CA LYS A 296 24.37 1.37 -5.05
C LYS A 296 22.96 1.71 -4.54
N PRO A 297 22.77 2.24 -3.31
CA PRO A 297 21.46 2.64 -2.80
C PRO A 297 20.88 3.81 -3.58
N VAL A 298 19.57 3.79 -3.83
CA VAL A 298 18.84 4.84 -4.53
C VAL A 298 17.80 5.44 -3.59
N VAL A 299 17.62 6.77 -3.68
CA VAL A 299 16.61 7.54 -2.93
C VAL A 299 15.54 8.02 -3.89
N LEU A 300 14.28 7.84 -3.52
CA LEU A 300 13.13 8.33 -4.29
C LEU A 300 12.48 9.52 -3.58
N LEU A 301 12.32 10.61 -4.29
CA LEU A 301 11.77 11.88 -3.83
C LEU A 301 10.37 12.05 -4.48
N LYS A 302 9.31 11.71 -3.71
CA LYS A 302 7.91 11.65 -4.16
C LYS A 302 7.22 12.98 -3.97
N ALA A 303 6.89 13.68 -5.05
CA ALA A 303 6.08 14.89 -5.05
C ALA A 303 4.61 14.61 -5.41
N LYS A 304 3.71 15.53 -5.08
CA LYS A 304 2.28 15.42 -5.41
C LYS A 304 1.98 15.86 -6.84
N THR A 305 2.69 16.90 -7.30
CA THR A 305 2.49 17.49 -8.63
C THR A 305 3.81 17.70 -9.34
N ILE A 306 3.79 17.77 -10.67
CA ILE A 306 4.98 18.03 -11.51
C ILE A 306 5.60 19.39 -11.18
N ALA A 307 4.76 20.40 -10.90
CA ALA A 307 5.23 21.74 -10.55
C ALA A 307 5.99 21.73 -9.21
N GLU A 308 5.46 21.06 -8.18
CA GLU A 308 6.13 20.87 -6.89
C GLU A 308 7.43 20.09 -7.03
N SER A 309 7.44 19.03 -7.84
CA SER A 309 8.64 18.24 -8.10
C SER A 309 9.76 19.08 -8.75
N LYS A 310 9.42 19.89 -9.77
CA LYS A 310 10.37 20.78 -10.44
C LYS A 310 10.91 21.86 -9.50
N LYS A 311 10.03 22.47 -8.70
CA LYS A 311 10.39 23.49 -7.71
C LYS A 311 11.35 22.92 -6.66
N PHE A 312 10.96 21.80 -6.04
CA PHE A 312 11.77 21.13 -5.04
C PHE A 312 13.13 20.69 -5.60
N LYS A 313 13.18 20.17 -6.83
CA LYS A 313 14.44 19.80 -7.49
C LYS A 313 15.38 20.99 -7.63
N GLY A 314 14.87 22.18 -7.97
CA GLY A 314 15.68 23.40 -8.05
C GLY A 314 16.27 23.77 -6.70
N GLU A 315 15.42 23.89 -5.67
CA GLU A 315 15.83 24.18 -4.29
C GLU A 315 16.81 23.13 -3.74
N PHE A 316 16.57 21.86 -4.05
CA PHE A 316 17.44 20.75 -3.66
C PHE A 316 18.86 20.91 -4.23
N HIS A 317 18.99 21.18 -5.53
CA HIS A 317 20.31 21.36 -6.14
C HIS A 317 21.06 22.60 -5.63
N GLU A 318 20.34 23.68 -5.30
CA GLU A 318 20.95 24.85 -4.68
C GLU A 318 21.50 24.51 -3.28
N ILE A 319 20.72 23.83 -2.46
CA ILE A 319 21.15 23.41 -1.12
C ILE A 319 22.28 22.39 -1.18
N ILE A 320 22.21 21.40 -2.07
CA ILE A 320 23.29 20.41 -2.21
C ILE A 320 24.60 21.10 -2.60
N ARG A 321 24.58 22.09 -3.50
CA ARG A 321 25.77 22.83 -3.92
C ARG A 321 26.42 23.57 -2.75
N ASP A 322 25.61 24.19 -1.89
CA ASP A 322 26.06 25.05 -0.80
C ASP A 322 26.12 24.29 0.57
N LEU A 323 25.89 22.97 0.58
CA LEU A 323 25.83 22.13 1.76
C LEU A 323 27.17 22.16 2.52
N ASP A 324 27.15 22.31 3.84
CA ASP A 324 28.31 22.24 4.70
C ASP A 324 28.11 21.22 5.85
N GLY A 325 29.18 20.89 6.52
CA GLY A 325 29.14 19.92 7.64
C GLY A 325 28.32 20.42 8.82
N ALA A 326 28.33 21.74 9.09
CA ALA A 326 27.58 22.33 10.19
C ALA A 326 26.07 22.16 10.01
N TYR A 327 25.57 22.23 8.78
CA TYR A 327 24.16 21.98 8.49
C TYR A 327 23.80 20.49 8.68
N LEU A 328 24.65 19.57 8.22
CA LEU A 328 24.44 18.14 8.45
C LEU A 328 24.48 17.77 9.93
N GLU A 329 25.46 18.31 10.67
CA GLU A 329 25.58 18.10 12.12
C GLU A 329 24.33 18.56 12.87
N LYS A 330 23.76 19.72 12.50
CA LYS A 330 22.50 20.23 13.06
C LYS A 330 21.35 19.24 12.84
N ILE A 331 21.21 18.67 11.62
CA ILE A 331 20.17 17.69 11.32
C ILE A 331 20.38 16.42 12.15
N VAL A 332 21.59 15.92 12.25
CA VAL A 332 21.93 14.71 13.01
C VAL A 332 21.63 14.92 14.49
N ASN A 333 22.10 16.02 15.09
CA ASN A 333 21.89 16.32 16.51
C ASN A 333 20.41 16.46 16.87
N ALA A 334 19.59 17.02 15.97
CA ALA A 334 18.14 17.09 16.14
C ALA A 334 17.45 15.72 16.14
N ASN A 335 18.09 14.69 15.58
CA ASN A 335 17.50 13.39 15.26
C ASN A 335 18.22 12.18 15.89
N LEU A 336 19.16 12.40 16.83
CA LEU A 336 19.93 11.34 17.51
C LEU A 336 19.09 10.35 18.32
N THR A 337 17.82 10.66 18.58
CA THR A 337 16.88 9.74 19.24
C THR A 337 16.42 8.61 18.33
N LEU A 338 16.61 8.73 17.03
CA LEU A 338 16.34 7.69 16.05
C LEU A 338 17.53 6.72 16.00
N GLU A 339 17.23 5.45 16.17
CA GLU A 339 18.23 4.39 16.10
C GLU A 339 19.07 4.43 14.80
N PRO A 340 18.50 4.52 13.58
CA PRO A 340 19.29 4.58 12.36
C PRO A 340 20.22 5.80 12.28
N VAL A 341 19.75 6.97 12.74
CA VAL A 341 20.56 8.19 12.75
C VAL A 341 21.69 8.09 13.78
N LYS A 342 21.39 7.53 14.94
CA LYS A 342 22.40 7.25 15.99
C LYS A 342 23.46 6.27 15.49
N ASN A 343 23.04 5.18 14.84
CA ASN A 343 23.96 4.17 14.30
C ASN A 343 24.81 4.76 13.18
N MET A 344 24.23 5.57 12.32
CA MET A 344 24.95 6.32 11.28
C MET A 344 26.00 7.26 11.90
N ALA A 345 25.62 8.06 12.89
CA ALA A 345 26.56 8.99 13.56
C ALA A 345 27.71 8.23 14.22
N ASN A 346 27.43 7.15 14.95
CA ASN A 346 28.44 6.31 15.56
C ASN A 346 29.36 5.67 14.52
N TYR A 347 28.83 5.25 13.38
CA TYR A 347 29.61 4.69 12.29
C TYR A 347 30.60 5.72 11.74
N PHE A 348 30.15 6.96 11.43
CA PHE A 348 31.03 8.01 10.89
C PHE A 348 32.12 8.38 11.92
N ILE A 349 31.77 8.49 13.20
CA ILE A 349 32.77 8.70 14.26
C ILE A 349 33.79 7.55 14.30
N SER A 350 33.34 6.30 14.20
CA SER A 350 34.23 5.12 14.24
C SER A 350 35.16 5.02 13.05
N LYS A 351 34.82 5.65 11.94
CA LYS A 351 35.59 5.69 10.69
C LYS A 351 36.41 6.98 10.53
N ASP A 352 36.36 7.88 11.53
CA ASP A 352 37.02 9.19 11.50
C ASP A 352 36.59 10.07 10.32
N ILE A 353 35.29 9.95 9.93
CA ILE A 353 34.65 10.74 8.88
C ILE A 353 33.94 11.91 9.57
N ASP A 354 34.36 13.14 9.28
CA ASP A 354 33.67 14.31 9.78
C ASP A 354 32.49 14.73 8.88
N TYR A 355 31.67 15.67 9.36
CA TYR A 355 30.50 16.10 8.62
C TYR A 355 30.82 16.95 7.39
N ASP A 356 32.01 17.58 7.31
CA ASP A 356 32.43 18.33 6.11
C ASP A 356 32.81 17.35 5.00
N GLU A 357 33.50 16.25 5.34
CA GLU A 357 33.78 15.15 4.41
C GLU A 357 32.48 14.51 3.92
N LEU A 358 31.54 14.24 4.83
CA LEU A 358 30.22 13.71 4.46
C LEU A 358 29.44 14.66 3.56
N ALA A 359 29.51 15.98 3.81
CA ALA A 359 28.88 16.99 2.96
C ALA A 359 29.47 16.99 1.55
N GLN A 360 30.80 16.86 1.45
CA GLN A 360 31.48 16.77 0.15
C GLN A 360 31.05 15.50 -0.62
N GLU A 361 30.99 14.35 0.04
CA GLU A 361 30.51 13.11 -0.58
C GLU A 361 29.05 13.22 -1.05
N ILE A 362 28.18 13.84 -0.27
CA ILE A 362 26.77 14.06 -0.65
C ILE A 362 26.69 14.98 -1.87
N LYS A 363 27.51 16.03 -1.96
CA LYS A 363 27.59 16.91 -3.15
C LYS A 363 27.96 16.12 -4.41
N GLU A 364 28.91 15.20 -4.30
CA GLU A 364 29.38 14.38 -5.43
C GLU A 364 28.34 13.32 -5.81
N GLU A 365 27.80 12.60 -4.83
CA GLU A 365 26.89 11.48 -5.04
C GLU A 365 25.47 11.89 -5.43
N PHE A 366 25.04 13.10 -5.07
CA PHE A 366 23.72 13.64 -5.39
C PHE A 366 23.79 14.91 -6.24
N SER A 367 24.88 15.06 -7.00
CA SER A 367 25.03 16.12 -8.01
C SER A 367 23.91 16.05 -9.06
N GLU A 368 23.67 17.15 -9.77
CA GLU A 368 22.60 17.23 -10.79
C GLU A 368 22.68 16.11 -11.83
N GLN A 369 23.90 15.67 -12.18
CA GLN A 369 24.14 14.59 -13.14
C GLN A 369 23.76 13.20 -12.61
N LYS A 370 23.71 13.03 -11.29
CA LYS A 370 23.33 11.78 -10.63
C LYS A 370 21.88 11.80 -10.14
N CYS A 371 21.10 12.81 -10.55
CA CYS A 371 19.68 12.98 -10.22
C CYS A 371 18.82 12.91 -11.48
N ILE A 372 17.79 12.06 -11.50
CA ILE A 372 16.87 11.93 -12.63
C ILE A 372 15.45 12.36 -12.26
N SER A 373 14.73 12.99 -13.20
CA SER A 373 13.33 13.37 -13.08
C SER A 373 12.48 12.55 -14.03
N VAL A 374 11.36 11.99 -13.55
CA VAL A 374 10.50 11.04 -14.30
C VAL A 374 9.12 11.63 -14.60
N ASN A 375 9.01 12.94 -14.74
CA ASN A 375 7.74 13.65 -14.76
C ASN A 375 7.18 13.96 -16.15
N ASP A 376 7.95 13.74 -17.25
CA ASP A 376 7.57 14.13 -18.62
C ASP A 376 7.16 12.95 -19.51
N ASP A 377 6.01 13.08 -20.21
CA ASP A 377 5.44 12.01 -21.06
C ASP A 377 6.23 11.79 -22.36
N LYS A 378 6.89 12.83 -22.87
CA LYS A 378 7.58 12.77 -24.17
C LYS A 378 8.87 11.95 -24.16
N GLU A 379 9.49 11.77 -22.99
CA GLU A 379 10.72 11.01 -22.80
C GLU A 379 10.53 9.74 -21.95
N ALA A 380 9.28 9.39 -21.66
CA ALA A 380 8.93 8.33 -20.71
C ALA A 380 9.58 6.98 -21.05
N ASN A 381 9.59 6.59 -22.31
CA ASN A 381 10.11 5.28 -22.72
C ASN A 381 11.64 5.17 -22.56
N GLN A 382 12.39 6.23 -22.92
CA GLN A 382 13.85 6.21 -22.75
C GLN A 382 14.25 6.28 -21.28
N ARG A 383 13.57 7.11 -20.49
CA ARG A 383 13.80 7.23 -19.05
C ARG A 383 13.40 5.98 -18.29
N GLN A 384 12.40 5.23 -18.76
CA GLN A 384 11.99 3.96 -18.17
C GLN A 384 13.07 2.88 -18.33
N ILE A 385 13.76 2.83 -19.45
CA ILE A 385 14.91 1.93 -19.65
C ILE A 385 16.02 2.28 -18.66
N ILE A 386 16.33 3.56 -18.50
CA ILE A 386 17.33 4.06 -17.53
C ILE A 386 16.92 3.69 -16.09
N LEU A 387 15.64 3.83 -15.75
CA LEU A 387 15.14 3.50 -14.42
C LEU A 387 15.16 2.00 -14.13
N ASN A 388 14.96 1.16 -15.12
CA ASN A 388 15.03 -0.29 -14.98
C ASN A 388 16.47 -0.81 -14.87
N SER A 389 17.47 0.01 -15.27
CA SER A 389 18.90 -0.30 -15.16
C SER A 389 19.58 0.33 -13.92
N LEU A 390 18.83 0.85 -12.95
CA LEU A 390 19.39 1.48 -11.74
C LEU A 390 20.29 0.56 -10.91
N GLU A 391 20.11 -0.74 -11.03
CA GLU A 391 20.95 -1.75 -10.39
C GLU A 391 22.29 -1.95 -11.10
N GLU A 392 22.43 -1.48 -12.35
CA GLU A 392 23.66 -1.64 -13.12
C GLU A 392 24.74 -0.65 -12.66
N LYS A 393 26.00 -1.11 -12.68
CA LYS A 393 27.17 -0.28 -12.32
C LYS A 393 27.34 0.95 -13.22
N SER A 394 26.99 0.81 -14.49
CA SER A 394 27.07 1.87 -15.49
C SER A 394 26.07 3.00 -15.29
N ASN A 395 24.98 2.74 -14.55
CA ASN A 395 23.94 3.72 -14.27
C ASN A 395 24.39 4.68 -13.15
N PRO A 396 24.53 6.01 -13.39
CA PRO A 396 25.08 6.93 -12.40
C PRO A 396 24.06 7.42 -11.35
N TYR A 397 22.76 7.19 -11.56
CA TYR A 397 21.71 7.85 -10.78
C TYR A 397 21.59 7.32 -9.35
N ARG A 398 21.49 8.28 -8.39
CA ARG A 398 21.34 8.06 -6.95
C ARG A 398 20.02 8.61 -6.40
N ALA A 399 19.44 9.63 -7.05
CA ALA A 399 18.16 10.21 -6.64
C ALA A 399 17.18 10.30 -7.80
N ILE A 400 15.91 9.99 -7.51
CA ILE A 400 14.81 10.00 -8.47
C ILE A 400 13.73 10.98 -7.99
N PHE A 401 13.39 11.97 -8.82
CA PHE A 401 12.25 12.86 -8.59
C PHE A 401 11.04 12.36 -9.36
N GLU A 402 9.96 12.03 -8.65
CA GLU A 402 8.81 11.30 -9.17
C GLU A 402 7.48 11.89 -8.69
N VAL A 403 6.40 11.73 -9.49
CA VAL A 403 5.04 12.14 -9.14
C VAL A 403 4.05 10.97 -9.22
N LYS A 404 3.97 10.23 -10.34
CA LYS A 404 2.97 9.16 -10.55
C LYS A 404 3.41 8.01 -11.45
N LYS A 405 4.59 8.08 -12.08
CA LYS A 405 4.96 7.15 -13.16
C LYS A 405 5.59 5.84 -12.72
N LEU A 406 6.01 5.77 -11.45
CA LEU A 406 6.61 4.57 -10.88
C LEU A 406 5.63 3.72 -10.09
N ASP A 407 4.36 4.12 -10.07
CA ASP A 407 3.32 3.39 -9.35
C ASP A 407 3.06 2.01 -9.99
N GLU A 408 3.29 1.86 -11.32
CA GLU A 408 3.15 0.57 -12.03
C GLU A 408 4.33 0.31 -12.99
N GLY A 409 4.68 -0.97 -13.19
CA GLY A 409 5.66 -1.42 -14.20
C GLY A 409 7.14 -1.21 -13.86
N TRP A 410 7.47 -0.58 -12.72
CA TRP A 410 8.84 -0.37 -12.25
C TRP A 410 9.30 -1.49 -11.31
N ASP A 411 10.55 -1.95 -11.47
CA ASP A 411 11.09 -3.09 -10.75
C ASP A 411 12.58 -2.91 -10.48
N VAL A 412 12.89 -2.37 -9.30
CA VAL A 412 14.26 -2.06 -8.87
C VAL A 412 14.45 -2.50 -7.43
N LEU A 413 15.53 -3.23 -7.16
CA LEU A 413 15.82 -3.83 -5.86
C LEU A 413 16.62 -2.90 -4.94
N ASN A 414 17.37 -1.96 -5.52
CA ASN A 414 18.26 -1.06 -4.79
C ASN A 414 17.62 0.26 -4.33
N LEU A 415 16.29 0.35 -4.30
CA LEU A 415 15.56 1.43 -3.64
C LEU A 415 15.53 1.16 -2.13
N PHE A 416 16.05 2.09 -1.33
CA PHE A 416 16.13 1.94 0.13
C PHE A 416 15.51 3.09 0.90
N ASP A 417 15.28 4.25 0.28
CA ASP A 417 14.68 5.40 0.91
C ASP A 417 13.63 6.03 0.00
N ILE A 418 12.45 6.30 0.54
CA ILE A 418 11.36 7.02 -0.12
C ILE A 418 11.04 8.24 0.73
N VAL A 419 11.17 9.43 0.17
CA VAL A 419 10.89 10.70 0.86
C VAL A 419 9.64 11.32 0.30
N ARG A 420 8.63 11.52 1.14
CA ARG A 420 7.40 12.22 0.79
C ARG A 420 7.62 13.74 0.89
N LEU A 421 7.50 14.42 -0.24
CA LEU A 421 7.78 15.87 -0.39
C LEU A 421 6.55 16.75 -0.17
N TYR A 422 5.45 16.25 0.35
CA TYR A 422 4.24 17.00 0.59
C TYR A 422 3.56 16.56 1.89
N GLU A 423 2.72 17.41 2.44
CA GLU A 423 2.10 17.20 3.77
C GLU A 423 0.57 17.10 3.70
N THR A 424 0.00 17.29 2.50
CA THR A 424 -1.45 17.25 2.31
C THR A 424 -1.96 15.81 2.31
N ARG A 425 -3.13 15.60 2.91
CA ARG A 425 -3.88 14.33 2.91
C ARG A 425 -5.02 14.42 1.90
N ASP A 426 -5.42 13.30 1.35
CA ASP A 426 -6.53 13.20 0.40
C ASP A 426 -7.61 12.17 0.80
N ALA A 427 -7.53 11.63 2.01
CA ALA A 427 -8.58 10.77 2.57
C ALA A 427 -9.92 11.51 2.68
N LYS A 428 -10.99 10.81 2.31
CA LYS A 428 -12.38 11.28 2.46
C LYS A 428 -13.19 10.22 3.21
N ASN A 429 -13.89 10.64 4.26
CA ASN A 429 -14.78 9.77 5.05
C ASN A 429 -14.09 8.49 5.59
N GLY A 430 -12.81 8.58 5.95
CA GLY A 430 -12.05 7.46 6.49
C GLY A 430 -11.53 6.46 5.45
N VAL A 431 -11.77 6.73 4.16
CA VAL A 431 -11.23 5.93 3.03
C VAL A 431 -9.93 6.57 2.55
N PRO A 432 -8.86 5.79 2.34
CA PRO A 432 -7.60 6.30 1.78
C PRO A 432 -7.80 6.97 0.44
N GLY A 433 -7.07 8.05 0.21
CA GLY A 433 -7.09 8.75 -1.08
C GLY A 433 -6.27 8.04 -2.14
N LYS A 434 -6.48 8.39 -3.40
CA LYS A 434 -5.75 7.78 -4.53
C LYS A 434 -4.23 7.93 -4.42
N ASN A 435 -3.74 9.05 -3.88
CA ASN A 435 -2.29 9.24 -3.72
C ASN A 435 -1.74 8.35 -2.60
N THR A 436 -2.47 8.15 -1.50
CA THR A 436 -2.06 7.25 -0.42
C THR A 436 -2.04 5.79 -0.87
N ILE A 437 -2.99 5.39 -1.72
CA ILE A 437 -2.98 4.04 -2.34
C ILE A 437 -1.76 3.88 -3.26
N ALA A 438 -1.45 4.88 -4.08
CA ALA A 438 -0.26 4.87 -4.94
C ALA A 438 1.06 4.83 -4.12
N GLU A 439 1.11 5.56 -2.99
CA GLU A 439 2.24 5.49 -2.05
C GLU A 439 2.38 4.09 -1.44
N ALA A 440 1.28 3.45 -1.04
CA ALA A 440 1.30 2.08 -0.55
C ALA A 440 1.86 1.11 -1.60
N GLN A 441 1.41 1.19 -2.86
CA GLN A 441 1.94 0.38 -3.95
C GLN A 441 3.45 0.63 -4.19
N LEU A 442 3.88 1.88 -4.13
CA LEU A 442 5.30 2.26 -4.26
C LEU A 442 6.15 1.68 -3.13
N ILE A 443 5.66 1.72 -1.88
CA ILE A 443 6.31 1.09 -0.72
C ILE A 443 6.44 -0.42 -0.95
N GLY A 444 5.38 -1.09 -1.41
CA GLY A 444 5.42 -2.52 -1.73
C GLY A 444 6.46 -2.88 -2.80
N ARG A 445 6.70 -2.01 -3.78
CA ARG A 445 7.76 -2.18 -4.79
C ARG A 445 9.15 -1.95 -4.19
N GLY A 446 9.32 -0.91 -3.39
CA GLY A 446 10.57 -0.62 -2.68
C GLY A 446 10.96 -1.69 -1.67
N ALA A 447 9.97 -2.37 -1.09
CA ALA A 447 10.17 -3.44 -0.12
C ALA A 447 10.78 -4.72 -0.72
N ARG A 448 10.94 -4.82 -2.03
CA ARG A 448 11.61 -5.97 -2.65
C ARG A 448 13.03 -6.11 -2.12
N TYR A 449 13.37 -7.32 -1.72
CA TYR A 449 14.69 -7.59 -1.16
C TYR A 449 15.80 -7.43 -2.21
N CYS A 450 16.86 -6.70 -1.84
CA CYS A 450 18.07 -6.59 -2.66
C CYS A 450 19.04 -7.69 -2.23
N PRO A 451 19.25 -8.74 -3.05
CA PRO A 451 20.00 -9.92 -2.63
C PRO A 451 21.48 -9.64 -2.44
N PHE A 452 22.05 -10.09 -1.33
CA PHE A 452 23.50 -10.10 -1.10
C PHE A 452 23.90 -11.31 -0.26
N VAL A 453 25.19 -11.66 -0.29
CA VAL A 453 25.81 -12.74 0.47
C VAL A 453 27.08 -12.21 1.10
N ILE A 454 27.29 -12.47 2.36
CA ILE A 454 28.52 -12.15 3.11
C ILE A 454 29.31 -13.43 3.41
N ASN A 455 28.61 -14.46 3.88
CA ASN A 455 29.18 -15.76 4.22
C ASN A 455 28.61 -16.85 3.29
N ASP A 456 29.35 -17.91 3.11
CA ASP A 456 28.95 -19.03 2.22
C ASP A 456 27.62 -19.70 2.65
N ASP A 457 27.27 -19.64 3.93
CA ASP A 457 26.04 -20.21 4.48
C ASP A 457 24.83 -19.24 4.43
N ASP A 458 25.01 -18.02 3.92
CA ASP A 458 23.94 -17.04 3.87
C ASP A 458 22.88 -17.37 2.82
N GLU A 459 21.61 -17.34 3.20
CA GLU A 459 20.50 -17.39 2.24
C GLU A 459 20.44 -16.08 1.42
N LYS A 460 20.89 -16.12 0.18
CA LYS A 460 21.07 -14.97 -0.72
C LYS A 460 19.82 -14.07 -0.81
N TYR A 461 18.64 -14.64 -0.78
CA TYR A 461 17.38 -13.94 -1.07
C TYR A 461 16.54 -13.63 0.15
N LYS A 462 17.03 -13.92 1.37
CA LYS A 462 16.34 -13.64 2.62
C LYS A 462 17.07 -12.64 3.48
N ARG A 463 16.31 -11.93 4.33
CA ARG A 463 16.89 -11.13 5.42
C ARG A 463 17.60 -12.06 6.40
N LYS A 464 18.74 -11.59 6.91
CA LYS A 464 19.66 -12.35 7.75
C LYS A 464 19.76 -11.78 9.17
N TYR A 465 19.47 -10.47 9.30
CA TYR A 465 19.77 -9.72 10.53
C TYR A 465 18.52 -9.31 11.32
N ASP A 466 17.38 -9.95 11.10
CA ASP A 466 16.13 -9.64 11.84
C ASP A 466 16.29 -9.82 13.36
N LYS A 467 17.09 -10.80 13.79
CA LYS A 467 17.35 -11.12 15.21
C LYS A 467 18.56 -10.41 15.77
N ASP A 468 19.44 -9.87 14.95
CA ASP A 468 20.67 -9.18 15.34
C ASP A 468 20.51 -7.67 15.15
N ILE A 469 19.87 -7.04 16.14
CA ILE A 469 19.47 -5.63 16.09
C ILE A 469 20.68 -4.69 16.01
N GLU A 470 21.82 -5.08 16.55
CA GLU A 470 23.03 -4.26 16.61
C GLU A 470 23.92 -4.41 15.36
N ASN A 471 23.60 -5.32 14.47
CA ASN A 471 24.39 -5.56 13.26
C ASN A 471 24.29 -4.38 12.29
N SER A 472 25.44 -3.85 11.88
CA SER A 472 25.51 -2.72 10.93
C SER A 472 24.89 -3.04 9.55
N LEU A 473 24.87 -4.31 9.13
CA LEU A 473 24.28 -4.76 7.87
C LEU A 473 22.74 -4.74 7.88
N ARG A 474 22.11 -4.60 9.03
CA ARG A 474 20.65 -4.53 9.13
C ARG A 474 20.08 -3.38 8.31
N ILE A 475 20.75 -2.23 8.25
CA ILE A 475 20.32 -1.10 7.41
C ILE A 475 20.26 -1.47 5.92
N CYS A 476 21.03 -2.47 5.49
CA CYS A 476 21.03 -2.99 4.13
C CYS A 476 19.80 -3.84 3.78
N GLU A 477 19.03 -4.22 4.78
CA GLU A 477 17.81 -5.03 4.66
C GLU A 477 16.52 -4.23 4.96
N GLU A 478 16.64 -2.92 5.18
CA GLU A 478 15.54 -2.02 5.54
C GLU A 478 15.22 -1.02 4.43
N LEU A 479 13.92 -0.74 4.24
CA LEU A 479 13.40 0.36 3.45
C LEU A 479 12.86 1.44 4.37
N TYR A 480 13.34 2.66 4.24
CA TYR A 480 12.83 3.79 5.01
C TYR A 480 11.84 4.63 4.22
N TYR A 481 10.67 4.86 4.79
CA TYR A 481 9.67 5.77 4.28
C TYR A 481 9.64 7.03 5.14
N HIS A 482 10.17 8.14 4.60
CA HIS A 482 10.30 9.40 5.31
C HIS A 482 9.06 10.28 5.08
N CYS A 483 8.31 10.58 6.13
CA CYS A 483 7.09 11.38 6.06
C CYS A 483 6.96 12.33 7.24
N GLN A 484 5.96 13.22 7.19
CA GLN A 484 5.63 14.09 8.29
C GLN A 484 5.10 13.32 9.50
N TYR A 485 5.32 13.84 10.69
CA TYR A 485 4.75 13.31 11.93
C TYR A 485 3.25 13.62 12.02
N ASP A 486 2.42 12.89 11.27
CA ASP A 486 0.96 12.95 11.31
C ASP A 486 0.39 11.54 11.52
N SER A 487 -0.12 11.28 12.74
CA SER A 487 -0.71 9.97 13.09
C SER A 487 -1.87 9.59 12.18
N ARG A 488 -2.68 10.57 11.75
CA ARG A 488 -3.84 10.32 10.86
C ARG A 488 -3.40 9.91 9.46
N TYR A 489 -2.29 10.48 8.98
CA TYR A 489 -1.72 10.06 7.70
C TYR A 489 -1.18 8.63 7.79
N ILE A 490 -0.51 8.28 8.89
CA ILE A 490 -0.01 6.92 9.10
C ILE A 490 -1.17 5.92 9.20
N ASP A 491 -2.25 6.25 9.90
CA ASP A 491 -3.46 5.41 9.92
C ASP A 491 -4.08 5.26 8.53
N GLU A 492 -4.09 6.32 7.73
CA GLU A 492 -4.56 6.30 6.35
C GLU A 492 -3.65 5.41 5.47
N LEU A 493 -2.33 5.55 5.61
CA LEU A 493 -1.36 4.76 4.89
C LEU A 493 -1.45 3.28 5.28
N ASN A 494 -1.60 2.97 6.57
CA ASN A 494 -1.80 1.60 7.04
C ASN A 494 -3.08 0.99 6.46
N LYS A 495 -4.18 1.75 6.38
CA LYS A 495 -5.40 1.29 5.69
C LYS A 495 -5.15 1.04 4.21
N ALA A 496 -4.46 1.96 3.51
CA ALA A 496 -4.12 1.76 2.11
C ALA A 496 -3.21 0.53 1.89
N LEU A 497 -2.25 0.30 2.79
CA LEU A 497 -1.40 -0.88 2.76
C LEU A 497 -2.20 -2.18 2.98
N LYS A 498 -3.25 -2.14 3.80
CA LYS A 498 -4.20 -3.24 3.97
C LYS A 498 -5.08 -3.42 2.72
N GLU A 499 -5.70 -2.36 2.22
CA GLU A 499 -6.54 -2.40 1.01
C GLU A 499 -5.79 -2.87 -0.23
N THR A 500 -4.50 -2.57 -0.33
CA THR A 500 -3.62 -3.06 -1.41
C THR A 500 -3.08 -4.46 -1.16
N GLY A 501 -3.43 -5.10 -0.05
CA GLY A 501 -2.97 -6.44 0.32
C GLY A 501 -1.50 -6.50 0.77
N ILE A 502 -0.87 -5.35 1.01
CA ILE A 502 0.51 -5.27 1.50
C ILE A 502 0.58 -5.60 2.99
N ILE A 503 -0.44 -5.21 3.76
CA ILE A 503 -0.64 -5.62 5.15
C ILE A 503 -1.96 -6.40 5.22
N PRO A 504 -2.04 -7.56 5.88
CA PRO A 504 -3.28 -8.28 6.02
C PRO A 504 -4.28 -7.53 6.91
N GLU A 505 -5.56 -7.64 6.60
CA GLU A 505 -6.62 -7.24 7.51
C GLU A 505 -6.82 -8.33 8.57
N ASN A 506 -6.47 -8.02 9.78
CA ASN A 506 -6.76 -8.87 10.93
C ASN A 506 -8.13 -8.48 11.50
N THR A 507 -9.20 -8.76 10.77
CA THR A 507 -10.55 -8.54 11.24
C THR A 507 -11.27 -9.87 11.42
N VAL A 508 -11.84 -10.07 12.59
CA VAL A 508 -12.73 -11.20 12.89
C VAL A 508 -14.16 -10.66 12.97
N ASP A 509 -15.04 -11.22 12.16
CA ASP A 509 -16.45 -10.90 12.17
C ASP A 509 -17.16 -11.69 13.27
N ILE A 510 -17.56 -11.01 14.33
CA ILE A 510 -18.37 -11.62 15.40
C ILE A 510 -19.84 -11.28 15.16
N LYS A 511 -20.63 -12.30 14.86
CA LYS A 511 -22.08 -12.18 14.78
C LYS A 511 -22.70 -12.28 16.16
N TYR A 512 -23.31 -11.19 16.61
CA TYR A 512 -24.17 -11.18 17.79
C TYR A 512 -25.61 -11.41 17.34
N SER A 513 -26.14 -12.59 17.64
CA SER A 513 -27.53 -12.92 17.37
C SER A 513 -28.32 -12.79 18.66
N LEU A 514 -29.47 -12.12 18.58
CA LEU A 514 -30.40 -12.07 19.68
C LEU A 514 -30.88 -13.49 20.00
N LYS A 515 -31.04 -13.80 21.29
CA LYS A 515 -31.54 -15.09 21.74
C LYS A 515 -32.95 -15.31 21.21
N ASP A 516 -33.28 -16.54 20.83
CA ASP A 516 -34.62 -16.89 20.30
C ASP A 516 -35.73 -16.66 21.35
N ASP A 517 -35.43 -16.92 22.62
CA ASP A 517 -36.35 -16.64 23.72
C ASP A 517 -36.69 -15.15 23.81
N PHE A 518 -35.70 -14.26 23.64
CA PHE A 518 -35.88 -12.81 23.61
C PHE A 518 -36.67 -12.36 22.38
N LYS A 519 -36.40 -12.95 21.22
CA LYS A 519 -37.18 -12.68 20.00
C LYS A 519 -38.65 -13.10 20.11
N ALA A 520 -38.96 -14.07 20.99
CA ALA A 520 -40.31 -14.55 21.24
C ALA A 520 -41.08 -13.69 22.27
N GLU A 521 -40.39 -12.79 23.00
CA GLU A 521 -41.06 -11.93 24.00
C GLU A 521 -41.99 -10.91 23.35
N ASP A 522 -43.11 -10.63 24.05
CA ASP A 522 -44.11 -9.64 23.61
C ASP A 522 -43.49 -8.27 23.39
N LEU A 523 -42.51 -7.86 24.21
CA LEU A 523 -41.82 -6.61 24.08
C LEU A 523 -41.06 -6.51 22.72
N TYR A 524 -40.40 -7.58 22.32
CA TYR A 524 -39.66 -7.59 21.03
C TYR A 524 -40.62 -7.56 19.84
N GLN A 525 -41.73 -8.30 19.91
CA GLN A 525 -42.66 -8.44 18.80
C GLN A 525 -43.59 -7.23 18.62
N THR A 526 -44.07 -6.65 19.73
CA THR A 526 -45.09 -5.62 19.72
C THR A 526 -44.67 -4.30 20.36
N GLY A 527 -43.51 -4.26 21.01
CA GLY A 527 -43.00 -3.08 21.68
C GLY A 527 -42.54 -1.96 20.72
N PHE A 528 -42.46 -0.76 21.26
CA PHE A 528 -42.03 0.42 20.51
C PHE A 528 -40.95 1.18 21.27
N VAL A 529 -40.02 1.77 20.49
CA VAL A 529 -39.07 2.78 20.95
C VAL A 529 -39.52 4.13 20.40
N PHE A 530 -39.39 5.16 21.19
CA PHE A 530 -39.81 6.51 20.77
C PHE A 530 -38.60 7.34 20.40
N LYS A 531 -38.58 7.86 19.16
CA LYS A 531 -37.58 8.76 18.66
C LYS A 531 -38.12 10.17 18.57
N ASN A 532 -37.42 11.14 19.14
CA ASN A 532 -37.78 12.54 19.03
C ASN A 532 -37.76 13.04 17.58
N ARG A 533 -38.83 13.70 17.15
CA ARG A 533 -38.86 14.36 15.84
C ARG A 533 -37.99 15.61 15.86
N ARG A 534 -37.04 15.69 14.93
CA ARG A 534 -36.18 16.83 14.77
C ARG A 534 -36.66 17.69 13.60
N VAL A 535 -36.68 19.03 13.81
CA VAL A 535 -37.00 20.02 12.76
C VAL A 535 -35.79 20.93 12.53
N GLU A 536 -35.66 21.45 11.32
CA GLU A 536 -34.57 22.39 10.99
C GLU A 536 -34.70 23.65 11.83
N LYS A 537 -33.63 24.03 12.53
CA LYS A 537 -33.54 25.22 13.36
C LYS A 537 -33.40 26.47 12.48
N SER A 538 -34.27 27.45 12.69
CA SER A 538 -34.09 28.74 12.01
C SER A 538 -32.76 29.37 12.41
N ARG A 539 -31.98 29.88 11.45
CA ARG A 539 -30.69 30.53 11.74
C ARG A 539 -30.84 31.77 12.63
N LYS A 540 -32.00 32.41 12.63
CA LYS A 540 -32.31 33.53 13.53
C LYS A 540 -32.27 33.16 15.01
N ASP A 541 -32.44 31.89 15.32
CA ASP A 541 -32.47 31.37 16.68
C ASP A 541 -31.14 30.70 17.08
N VAL A 542 -30.09 30.77 16.23
CA VAL A 542 -28.76 30.21 16.52
C VAL A 542 -27.94 31.24 17.30
N ASN A 543 -27.86 31.04 18.63
CA ASN A 543 -27.14 31.90 19.56
C ASN A 543 -25.90 31.28 20.16
N GLU A 544 -25.57 30.06 19.79
CA GLU A 544 -24.43 29.29 20.32
C GLU A 544 -23.78 28.41 19.24
N LEU A 545 -22.55 28.03 19.48
CA LEU A 545 -21.82 27.07 18.67
C LEU A 545 -22.40 25.67 18.92
N LEU A 546 -22.42 24.81 17.90
CA LEU A 546 -22.91 23.44 18.07
C LEU A 546 -22.18 22.73 19.22
N PRO A 547 -22.90 22.03 20.13
CA PRO A 547 -22.28 21.31 21.23
C PRO A 547 -21.18 20.33 20.75
N SER A 548 -21.36 19.70 19.58
CA SER A 548 -20.36 18.81 18.97
C SER A 548 -19.04 19.51 18.61
N ILE A 549 -19.03 20.84 18.52
CA ILE A 549 -17.84 21.67 18.28
C ILE A 549 -17.37 22.30 19.58
N ARG A 550 -18.32 22.90 20.36
CA ARG A 550 -18.05 23.66 21.59
C ARG A 550 -17.53 22.80 22.73
N ASP A 551 -18.15 21.62 22.95
CA ASP A 551 -17.88 20.78 24.10
C ASP A 551 -16.85 19.66 23.79
N ARG A 552 -16.30 19.69 22.58
CA ARG A 552 -15.30 18.73 22.12
C ARG A 552 -13.89 19.12 22.57
N GLU A 553 -13.10 18.13 22.96
CA GLU A 553 -11.67 18.30 23.21
C GLU A 553 -10.88 18.22 21.90
N TYR A 554 -10.09 19.24 21.61
CA TYR A 554 -9.25 19.31 20.42
C TYR A 554 -7.80 18.98 20.78
N SER A 555 -7.34 17.80 20.41
CA SER A 555 -5.94 17.41 20.59
C SER A 555 -5.09 17.96 19.46
N VAL A 556 -3.98 18.59 19.84
CA VAL A 556 -2.98 19.15 18.91
C VAL A 556 -1.59 18.75 19.39
N SER A 557 -0.82 18.13 18.53
CA SER A 557 0.60 17.88 18.76
C SER A 557 1.41 19.02 18.18
N ILE A 558 2.14 19.74 19.04
CA ILE A 558 3.02 20.83 18.61
C ILE A 558 4.44 20.33 18.53
N ASN A 559 5.02 20.56 17.39
CA ASN A 559 6.27 20.01 16.94
C ASN A 559 7.45 20.76 17.52
N THR A 560 8.15 20.12 18.43
CA THR A 560 9.42 20.58 19.01
C THR A 560 10.60 19.71 18.55
N GLY A 561 10.59 19.31 17.26
CA GLY A 561 11.66 18.47 16.69
C GLY A 561 11.55 16.99 17.04
N ARG A 562 10.32 16.44 17.17
CA ARG A 562 10.12 15.00 17.40
C ARG A 562 10.31 14.19 16.14
N ILE A 563 10.92 13.04 16.33
CA ILE A 563 11.07 12.04 15.30
C ILE A 563 10.75 10.65 15.90
N ALA A 564 10.05 9.81 15.14
CA ALA A 564 9.75 8.44 15.52
C ALA A 564 9.93 7.50 14.32
N MET A 565 10.19 6.23 14.59
CA MET A 565 10.31 5.18 13.60
C MET A 565 9.34 4.06 13.95
N ASP A 566 8.54 3.62 12.98
CA ASP A 566 7.65 2.49 13.12
C ASP A 566 7.99 1.41 12.10
N VAL A 567 7.87 0.17 12.51
CA VAL A 567 7.89 -0.98 11.61
C VAL A 567 6.51 -1.08 10.96
N MET A 568 6.40 -0.68 9.70
CA MET A 568 5.11 -0.53 9.01
C MET A 568 4.42 -1.87 8.67
N MET A 569 5.12 -2.98 8.79
CA MET A 569 4.64 -4.29 8.33
C MET A 569 4.70 -5.35 9.44
N SER A 570 4.81 -4.97 10.72
CA SER A 570 4.72 -5.89 11.84
C SER A 570 3.44 -5.67 12.65
N ASP A 571 2.85 -6.75 13.13
CA ASP A 571 1.67 -6.71 14.01
C ASP A 571 1.99 -6.20 15.42
N SER A 572 3.28 -6.05 15.75
CA SER A 572 3.73 -5.51 17.04
C SER A 572 4.01 -4.02 16.92
N HIS A 573 3.05 -3.20 17.31
CA HIS A 573 3.26 -1.77 17.56
C HIS A 573 4.14 -1.61 18.83
N THR A 574 5.43 -1.83 18.72
CA THR A 574 6.37 -1.34 19.71
C THR A 574 6.49 0.17 19.52
N ASN A 575 5.51 0.90 20.05
CA ASN A 575 5.59 2.34 20.18
C ASN A 575 6.72 2.69 21.16
N THR A 576 7.91 2.93 20.65
CA THR A 576 8.92 3.69 21.37
C THR A 576 8.50 5.15 21.43
N THR A 577 7.40 5.40 22.13
CA THR A 577 6.88 6.74 22.37
C THR A 577 7.72 7.38 23.47
N ILE A 578 8.51 8.38 23.11
CA ILE A 578 8.96 9.37 24.08
C ILE A 578 7.67 9.98 24.65
N LYS A 579 7.41 9.80 25.95
CA LYS A 579 6.17 10.23 26.60
C LYS A 579 6.00 11.73 26.37
N ALA A 580 5.02 12.09 25.54
CA ALA A 580 4.57 13.46 25.38
C ALA A 580 3.85 13.90 26.65
N LYS A 581 4.15 15.08 27.12
CA LYS A 581 3.34 15.72 28.17
C LYS A 581 2.10 16.33 27.52
N SER A 582 0.99 16.14 28.20
CA SER A 582 -0.31 16.64 27.73
C SER A 582 -0.72 17.82 28.62
N HIS A 583 -0.91 18.98 28.02
CA HIS A 583 -1.41 20.17 28.72
C HIS A 583 -2.84 20.44 28.25
N LYS A 584 -3.78 20.46 29.18
CA LYS A 584 -5.19 20.74 28.92
C LYS A 584 -5.50 22.18 29.29
N ILE A 585 -6.01 22.97 28.32
CA ILE A 585 -6.26 24.41 28.50
C ILE A 585 -7.55 24.81 27.78
N LEU A 586 -8.32 25.71 28.42
CA LEU A 586 -9.51 26.31 27.82
C LEU A 586 -9.16 27.58 27.07
N ILE A 587 -9.83 27.85 25.96
CA ILE A 587 -9.63 29.08 25.19
C ILE A 587 -9.91 30.35 26.07
N SER A 588 -10.90 30.28 26.94
CA SER A 588 -11.16 31.37 27.90
C SER A 588 -10.01 31.66 28.87
N HIS A 589 -9.23 30.64 29.25
CA HIS A 589 -8.01 30.79 30.06
C HIS A 589 -6.90 31.44 29.24
N VAL A 590 -6.69 30.99 28.00
CA VAL A 590 -5.71 31.63 27.11
C VAL A 590 -6.07 33.07 26.84
N ALA A 591 -7.37 33.38 26.75
CA ALA A 591 -7.86 34.77 26.55
C ALA A 591 -7.55 35.70 27.73
N LYS A 592 -7.53 35.20 28.97
CA LYS A 592 -7.17 36.00 30.15
C LYS A 592 -5.71 36.42 30.16
N ASP A 593 -4.82 35.46 29.83
CA ASP A 593 -3.39 35.68 30.02
C ASP A 593 -2.67 36.13 28.72
N ASN A 594 -3.18 35.72 27.55
CA ASN A 594 -2.56 35.95 26.25
C ASN A 594 -3.56 36.36 25.16
N TYR A 595 -4.45 37.30 25.43
CA TYR A 595 -5.50 37.72 24.48
C TYR A 595 -4.97 38.15 23.11
N SER A 596 -3.89 38.92 23.07
CA SER A 596 -3.31 39.43 21.82
C SER A 596 -2.81 38.30 20.90
N LEU A 597 -2.22 37.26 21.49
CA LEU A 597 -1.76 36.09 20.80
C LEU A 597 -2.94 35.27 20.26
N LEU A 598 -3.95 35.05 21.10
CA LEU A 598 -5.16 34.31 20.74
C LEU A 598 -5.92 35.03 19.62
N TYR A 599 -6.08 36.35 19.72
CA TYR A 599 -6.75 37.16 18.71
C TYR A 599 -5.97 37.21 17.40
N ARG A 600 -4.63 37.18 17.44
CA ARG A 600 -3.79 37.05 16.25
C ARG A 600 -4.04 35.72 15.51
N ALA A 601 -4.10 34.59 16.21
CA ALA A 601 -4.43 33.29 15.63
C ALA A 601 -5.87 33.27 15.05
N PHE A 602 -6.83 33.84 15.79
CA PHE A 602 -8.22 33.94 15.38
C PHE A 602 -8.41 34.70 14.05
N ARG A 603 -7.71 35.82 13.87
CA ARG A 603 -7.80 36.63 12.64
C ARG A 603 -7.30 35.96 11.38
N HIS A 604 -6.47 34.93 11.49
CA HIS A 604 -5.99 34.16 10.32
C HIS A 604 -7.08 33.30 9.69
N ILE A 605 -8.16 33.03 10.40
CA ILE A 605 -9.23 32.16 9.92
C ILE A 605 -10.31 33.00 9.24
N ASP A 606 -10.47 32.78 7.96
CA ASP A 606 -11.31 33.67 7.11
C ASP A 606 -12.80 33.65 7.51
N VAL A 607 -13.33 32.47 7.94
CA VAL A 607 -14.72 32.36 8.43
C VAL A 607 -14.94 33.13 9.75
N PHE A 608 -13.90 33.41 10.53
CA PHE A 608 -13.97 34.14 11.79
C PHE A 608 -13.98 35.69 11.62
N LYS A 609 -13.90 36.18 10.39
CA LYS A 609 -14.19 37.59 10.12
C LYS A 609 -15.61 37.90 10.54
N PHE A 610 -15.81 38.99 11.30
CA PHE A 610 -17.08 39.30 11.92
C PHE A 610 -18.27 39.31 10.94
N ASN A 611 -18.11 39.88 9.77
CA ASN A 611 -19.15 39.88 8.74
C ASN A 611 -19.53 38.45 8.28
N ARG A 612 -18.60 37.50 8.27
CA ARG A 612 -18.88 36.09 7.94
C ARG A 612 -19.52 35.36 9.10
N LEU A 613 -19.02 35.59 10.33
CA LEU A 613 -19.62 35.02 11.54
C LEU A 613 -21.09 35.43 11.69
N LYS A 614 -21.44 36.69 11.36
CA LYS A 614 -22.83 37.14 11.36
C LYS A 614 -23.76 36.36 10.44
N ALA A 615 -23.25 35.76 9.39
CA ALA A 615 -24.04 34.89 8.51
C ALA A 615 -24.39 33.55 9.19
N TYR A 616 -23.53 33.07 10.08
CA TYR A 616 -23.77 31.86 10.87
C TYR A 616 -24.46 32.11 12.19
N PHE A 617 -24.15 33.24 12.85
CA PHE A 617 -24.63 33.67 14.16
C PHE A 617 -25.17 35.10 14.09
N PRO A 618 -26.41 35.31 13.61
CA PRO A 618 -26.95 36.62 13.38
C PRO A 618 -27.02 37.53 14.61
N ASN A 619 -27.14 36.94 15.81
CA ASN A 619 -27.25 37.65 17.08
C ASN A 619 -25.90 37.96 17.74
N LEU A 620 -24.78 37.56 17.13
CA LEU A 620 -23.43 37.82 17.62
C LEU A 620 -23.15 39.35 17.59
N HIS A 621 -22.66 39.91 18.70
CA HIS A 621 -22.41 41.34 18.83
C HIS A 621 -20.97 41.74 18.45
N SER A 622 -20.00 40.86 18.68
CA SER A 622 -18.60 41.15 18.37
C SER A 622 -17.78 39.88 18.10
N ALA A 623 -16.64 40.03 17.40
CA ALA A 623 -15.67 38.97 17.23
C ALA A 623 -15.01 38.55 18.57
N SER A 624 -14.90 39.49 19.51
CA SER A 624 -14.40 39.20 20.86
C SER A 624 -15.36 38.32 21.65
N GLU A 625 -16.67 38.56 21.53
CA GLU A 625 -17.70 37.70 22.12
C GLU A 625 -17.58 36.27 21.60
N PHE A 626 -17.48 36.09 20.28
CA PHE A 626 -17.31 34.76 19.69
C PHE A 626 -16.06 34.07 20.20
N LEU A 627 -14.98 34.77 20.43
CA LEU A 627 -13.71 34.22 20.89
C LEU A 627 -13.74 33.85 22.38
N THR A 628 -14.45 34.59 23.24
CA THR A 628 -14.30 34.47 24.70
C THR A 628 -15.55 33.98 25.42
N ALA A 629 -16.74 34.09 24.83
CA ALA A 629 -17.96 33.67 25.49
C ALA A 629 -18.13 32.14 25.53
N PRO A 630 -18.67 31.59 26.63
CA PRO A 630 -18.85 30.15 26.81
C PRO A 630 -19.76 29.50 25.77
N GLU A 631 -20.72 30.26 25.25
CA GLU A 631 -21.67 29.85 24.21
C GLU A 631 -20.98 29.60 22.86
N TYR A 632 -19.79 30.14 22.67
CA TYR A 632 -18.99 30.05 21.45
C TYR A 632 -17.65 29.33 21.71
N LEU A 633 -16.52 30.00 21.49
CA LEU A 633 -15.21 29.39 21.59
C LEU A 633 -14.63 29.30 23.01
N GLY A 634 -15.20 30.09 23.98
CA GLY A 634 -14.64 30.21 25.32
C GLY A 634 -14.50 28.88 26.08
N ASN A 635 -15.43 27.96 25.89
CA ASN A 635 -15.42 26.65 26.55
C ASN A 635 -14.66 25.57 25.76
N VAL A 636 -14.20 25.86 24.55
CA VAL A 636 -13.42 24.90 23.76
C VAL A 636 -12.15 24.52 24.49
N CYS A 637 -11.95 23.24 24.64
CA CYS A 637 -10.77 22.64 25.30
C CYS A 637 -9.71 22.24 24.30
N ILE A 638 -8.49 22.71 24.50
CA ILE A 638 -7.33 22.34 23.69
C ILE A 638 -6.44 21.44 24.54
N ILE A 639 -6.12 20.25 24.01
CA ILE A 639 -5.14 19.32 24.57
C ILE A 639 -3.85 19.47 23.76
N ILE A 640 -2.85 20.12 24.31
CA ILE A 640 -1.57 20.34 23.67
C ILE A 640 -0.61 19.22 24.08
N GLN A 641 -0.18 18.43 23.13
CA GLN A 641 0.85 17.43 23.31
C GLN A 641 2.20 18.00 22.90
N THR A 642 3.11 18.14 23.86
CA THR A 642 4.45 18.69 23.63
C THR A 642 5.48 18.02 24.55
N LYS A 643 6.76 18.14 24.24
CA LYS A 643 7.87 17.68 25.12
C LYS A 643 8.16 18.70 26.24
N GLU A 644 7.77 19.96 26.02
CA GLU A 644 8.11 21.05 26.92
C GLU A 644 7.28 21.01 28.20
N ASP A 645 7.88 21.34 29.33
CA ASP A 645 7.21 21.45 30.62
C ASP A 645 6.38 22.73 30.73
N VAL A 646 6.79 23.77 30.00
CA VAL A 646 6.15 25.08 29.99
C VAL A 646 5.70 25.42 28.58
N LEU A 647 4.43 25.79 28.45
CA LEU A 647 3.88 26.25 27.18
C LEU A 647 4.42 27.65 26.82
N THR A 648 5.31 27.68 25.83
CA THR A 648 5.80 28.97 25.28
C THR A 648 4.71 29.66 24.48
N GLN A 649 4.85 30.97 24.25
CA GLN A 649 3.90 31.75 23.43
C GLN A 649 3.79 31.19 22.00
N GLU A 650 4.88 30.70 21.46
CA GLU A 650 4.91 30.05 20.12
C GLU A 650 4.08 28.77 20.07
N ILE A 651 4.24 27.89 21.06
CA ILE A 651 3.47 26.64 21.19
C ILE A 651 1.96 26.96 21.34
N LEU A 652 1.60 27.95 22.18
CA LEU A 652 0.23 28.38 22.36
C LEU A 652 -0.36 28.93 21.07
N TYR A 653 0.40 29.74 20.34
CA TYR A 653 -0.04 30.33 19.06
C TYR A 653 -0.33 29.26 18.03
N GLN A 654 0.61 28.32 17.84
CA GLN A 654 0.46 27.23 16.89
C GLN A 654 -0.72 26.31 17.26
N ALA A 655 -0.90 26.01 18.55
CA ALA A 655 -2.01 25.19 19.01
C ALA A 655 -3.36 25.86 18.73
N CYS A 656 -3.49 27.15 19.08
CA CYS A 656 -4.71 27.93 18.82
C CYS A 656 -5.00 28.03 17.32
N LEU A 657 -4.00 28.32 16.49
CA LEU A 657 -4.16 28.41 15.04
C LEU A 657 -4.66 27.10 14.44
N ASN A 658 -4.07 25.96 14.84
CA ASN A 658 -4.49 24.63 14.38
C ASN A 658 -5.94 24.31 14.78
N VAL A 659 -6.32 24.60 16.04
CA VAL A 659 -7.68 24.36 16.51
C VAL A 659 -8.67 25.26 15.80
N PHE A 660 -8.37 26.55 15.67
CA PHE A 660 -9.21 27.49 14.97
C PHE A 660 -9.41 27.16 13.49
N THR A 661 -8.37 26.64 12.82
CA THR A 661 -8.49 26.15 11.46
C THR A 661 -9.48 24.98 11.36
N LYS A 662 -9.41 24.03 12.30
CA LYS A 662 -10.35 22.90 12.35
C LYS A 662 -11.78 23.37 12.58
N ILE A 663 -11.99 24.20 13.59
CA ILE A 663 -13.32 24.76 13.92
C ILE A 663 -13.86 25.60 12.77
N GLY A 664 -13.02 26.43 12.14
CA GLY A 664 -13.41 27.24 10.98
C GLY A 664 -13.90 26.39 9.81
N ASN A 665 -13.23 25.26 9.53
CA ASN A 665 -13.66 24.31 8.52
C ASN A 665 -14.98 23.62 8.89
N GLU A 666 -15.15 23.23 10.17
CA GLU A 666 -16.39 22.61 10.66
C GLU A 666 -17.57 23.60 10.57
N ILE A 667 -17.40 24.86 10.97
CA ILE A 667 -18.43 25.91 10.83
C ILE A 667 -18.79 26.11 9.34
N SER A 668 -17.80 26.18 8.47
CA SER A 668 -18.03 26.35 7.02
C SER A 668 -18.80 25.19 6.40
N ALA A 669 -18.68 23.99 6.98
CA ALA A 669 -19.38 22.79 6.55
C ALA A 669 -20.82 22.69 7.07
N ILE A 670 -21.22 23.50 8.06
CA ILE A 670 -22.58 23.47 8.62
C ILE A 670 -23.58 24.00 7.59
N LYS A 671 -24.36 23.08 7.03
CA LYS A 671 -25.43 23.44 6.09
C LYS A 671 -26.78 23.63 6.77
N LYS A 672 -27.07 22.86 7.82
CA LYS A 672 -28.38 22.83 8.52
C LYS A 672 -28.19 22.41 9.98
N ASP A 673 -28.86 23.15 10.89
CA ASP A 673 -29.01 22.79 12.30
C ASP A 673 -30.41 22.23 12.55
N TYR A 674 -30.54 21.25 13.45
CA TYR A 674 -31.80 20.66 13.84
C TYR A 674 -32.04 20.79 15.33
N ILE A 675 -33.29 21.09 15.69
CA ILE A 675 -33.75 21.12 17.08
C ILE A 675 -34.77 20.00 17.30
N GLY A 676 -34.74 19.36 18.47
CA GLY A 676 -35.77 18.41 18.88
C GLY A 676 -37.09 19.13 19.10
N THR A 677 -38.19 18.44 18.86
CA THR A 677 -39.55 18.92 19.12
C THR A 677 -40.14 18.21 20.34
N ALA A 678 -41.32 18.62 20.77
CA ALA A 678 -42.08 17.84 21.75
C ALA A 678 -42.77 16.61 21.17
N GLU A 679 -42.60 16.36 19.85
CA GLU A 679 -43.20 15.23 19.17
C GLU A 679 -42.26 14.02 19.16
N PHE A 680 -42.79 12.86 19.53
CA PHE A 680 -42.08 11.57 19.49
C PHE A 680 -42.75 10.65 18.48
N VAL A 681 -41.94 10.02 17.66
CA VAL A 681 -42.42 9.02 16.68
C VAL A 681 -42.08 7.62 17.20
N SER A 682 -43.06 6.75 17.23
CA SER A 682 -42.86 5.37 17.62
C SER A 682 -42.22 4.56 16.49
N ILE A 683 -41.21 3.77 16.84
CA ILE A 683 -40.53 2.84 15.94
C ILE A 683 -40.67 1.47 16.57
N PRO A 684 -41.09 0.42 15.81
CA PRO A 684 -41.17 -0.94 16.35
C PRO A 684 -39.81 -1.36 16.96
N PHE A 685 -39.85 -1.97 18.15
CA PHE A 685 -38.66 -2.38 18.88
C PHE A 685 -37.74 -3.28 18.03
N LYS A 686 -38.32 -4.25 17.32
CA LYS A 686 -37.61 -5.15 16.38
C LYS A 686 -36.90 -4.44 15.22
N ASP A 687 -37.26 -3.19 14.92
CA ASP A 687 -36.61 -2.42 13.86
C ASP A 687 -35.35 -1.68 14.36
N VAL A 688 -35.23 -1.50 15.67
CA VAL A 688 -34.12 -0.84 16.33
C VAL A 688 -33.10 -1.86 16.85
N ILE A 689 -33.56 -2.92 17.51
CA ILE A 689 -32.73 -3.98 18.08
C ILE A 689 -32.73 -5.17 17.12
N LYS A 690 -31.60 -5.39 16.47
CA LYS A 690 -31.40 -6.44 15.43
C LYS A 690 -30.13 -7.23 15.69
N ASP A 691 -30.07 -8.41 15.08
CA ASP A 691 -28.81 -9.14 14.96
C ASP A 691 -27.77 -8.22 14.32
N THR A 692 -26.61 -8.12 14.93
CA THR A 692 -25.56 -7.20 14.51
C THR A 692 -24.25 -7.96 14.29
N THR A 693 -23.56 -7.65 13.21
CA THR A 693 -22.19 -8.13 12.98
C THR A 693 -21.23 -7.02 13.38
N ILE A 694 -20.31 -7.32 14.28
CA ILE A 694 -19.27 -6.38 14.69
C ILE A 694 -17.96 -6.88 14.10
N HIS A 695 -17.26 -5.99 13.37
CA HIS A 695 -15.92 -6.23 12.86
C HIS A 695 -14.92 -5.84 13.93
N ILE A 696 -14.23 -6.82 14.52
CA ILE A 696 -13.21 -6.58 15.54
C ILE A 696 -11.84 -6.82 14.91
N THR A 697 -10.94 -5.84 15.04
CA THR A 697 -9.54 -6.02 14.64
C THR A 697 -8.88 -6.94 15.65
N ASP A 698 -8.39 -8.10 15.20
CA ASP A 698 -7.58 -9.00 16.01
C ASP A 698 -6.11 -8.52 15.99
N PRO A 699 -5.59 -7.98 17.08
CA PRO A 699 -4.22 -7.47 17.11
C PRO A 699 -3.15 -8.57 17.09
N HIS A 700 -3.53 -9.85 17.28
CA HIS A 700 -2.58 -10.95 17.39
C HIS A 700 -2.59 -11.91 16.20
N GLY A 701 -3.54 -11.77 15.24
CA GLY A 701 -3.57 -12.58 14.02
C GLY A 701 -3.85 -14.08 14.24
N GLU A 702 -4.15 -14.46 15.46
CA GLU A 702 -4.45 -15.83 15.87
C GLU A 702 -5.97 -16.04 15.80
N GLY A 703 -6.52 -16.18 14.60
CA GLY A 703 -7.97 -16.41 14.39
C GLY A 703 -8.54 -17.66 15.05
N GLU A 704 -7.78 -18.33 15.90
CA GLU A 704 -8.21 -19.45 16.73
C GLU A 704 -8.38 -18.98 18.17
N GLY A 705 -9.63 -18.85 18.63
CA GLY A 705 -9.97 -18.96 20.04
C GLY A 705 -10.46 -17.73 20.77
N VAL A 706 -10.84 -16.64 20.11
CA VAL A 706 -11.63 -15.61 20.81
C VAL A 706 -13.07 -16.09 20.88
N SER A 707 -13.38 -16.83 21.95
CA SER A 707 -14.77 -17.21 22.20
C SER A 707 -15.62 -15.95 22.44
N GLN A 708 -16.92 -16.02 22.12
CA GLN A 708 -17.88 -14.95 22.45
C GLN A 708 -17.77 -14.51 23.93
N LYS A 709 -17.30 -15.40 24.81
CA LYS A 709 -17.10 -15.19 26.23
C LYS A 709 -15.86 -14.33 26.52
N ASP A 710 -14.78 -14.49 25.75
CA ASP A 710 -13.53 -13.74 25.95
C ASP A 710 -13.64 -12.32 25.39
N SER A 711 -14.40 -12.11 24.32
CA SER A 711 -14.68 -10.77 23.79
C SER A 711 -15.60 -9.96 24.71
N ALA A 712 -16.54 -10.61 25.42
CA ALA A 712 -17.40 -9.96 26.40
C ALA A 712 -16.65 -9.54 27.68
N ILE A 713 -15.62 -10.29 28.07
CA ILE A 713 -14.80 -9.97 29.26
C ILE A 713 -13.87 -8.76 29.02
N ARG A 714 -13.54 -8.45 27.77
CA ARG A 714 -12.63 -7.33 27.43
C ARG A 714 -13.30 -5.95 27.37
N SER A 715 -14.61 -5.85 27.45
CA SER A 715 -15.34 -4.60 27.49
C SER A 715 -16.18 -4.51 28.78
N GLU A 716 -15.57 -4.00 29.87
CA GLU A 716 -16.25 -3.83 31.16
C GLU A 716 -17.58 -3.07 31.06
N TRP A 717 -17.68 -2.06 30.20
CA TRP A 717 -18.92 -1.30 30.00
C TRP A 717 -20.01 -2.04 29.21
N GLN A 718 -19.69 -3.10 28.46
CA GLN A 718 -20.70 -3.98 27.84
C GLN A 718 -21.34 -4.95 28.84
N MET A 719 -20.69 -5.23 29.96
CA MET A 719 -21.26 -6.01 31.03
C MET A 719 -22.36 -5.22 31.80
N ASP A 720 -22.21 -3.91 31.95
CA ASP A 720 -23.19 -3.06 32.63
C ASP A 720 -24.48 -2.91 31.82
N LEU A 721 -24.42 -2.93 30.48
CA LEU A 721 -25.61 -2.92 29.62
C LEU A 721 -26.39 -4.26 29.58
N SER A 722 -25.77 -5.35 30.02
CA SER A 722 -26.43 -6.68 30.06
C SER A 722 -27.06 -7.00 31.41
N THR A 723 -26.83 -6.16 32.43
CA THR A 723 -27.36 -6.31 33.80
C THR A 723 -28.47 -5.33 34.15
N GLU A 724 -28.78 -4.30 33.31
CA GLU A 724 -29.98 -3.45 33.31
C GLU A 724 -30.95 -3.88 32.18
#